data_a864b520713af98b94ed1b779f0c91f5
#
_entry.id   a864b520713af98b94ed1b779f0c91f5
#
_cell.length_a   1.000
_cell.length_b   1.000
_cell.length_c   1.000
_cell.angle_alpha   90.00
_cell.angle_beta   90.00
_cell.angle_gamma   90.00
#
_symmetry.space_group_name_H-M   'P 1'
#
loop_
_entity.id
_entity.type
_entity.pdbx_description
1 polymer ?
#
loop_
_entity_poly.entity_id
_entity_poly.type
_entity_poly.pdbx_seq_one_letter_code
_entity_poly.pdbx_strand_id
1 'polypeptide(L)'
;MALDIEEYIKDYVFSGDEIVRASQQMVLMYNEIRKNINIPDTWNEKSKNNYVRIYFNRPMKKSYQKRVLVKIYRNCISEGLIEVDKQFESFIRAKSVRSNSGVLNLTMVLESGKFSCNNNCYYCPNDTTTIVPKISNKEQKDKFMKVGISIPNLQKMTYEERMSKYGEDFEWYKGISRSYLLGEPAVDRAAQNGWDCGLQFKSRCDQLDDMGHDIDKLEVIFEGGTVDAYPSDYIERFTRDLYYNANTYMSIHRKPLSIKDEILINESSSHGVIGLTFETRPDSICMKTLRFYRRLGVTRVQIGVQSIFDNLLNNVNRDCTTNSAMLANKRLKVNGFKVDNHWMPDLPGSTFEVDMLMAKWLCIQPIDFESISDEAKIIIGDQGMKILKSKNTHLRSNQWKWYPTMVLPFTQIKKWHDKAKALGATKTDLSQGIYVPYGTDIGKAEELIKFVTTHCPYDIRINRIIRDFSKKDITGGVDRLGMRGNITNEVKSEGGLETDIRAREVKGKFINIKDSKIFIDEYEACDGTEYFISLESSKRDILYGFCRLRFNGGENPNQFVFFECLKQYEPSKTYPQGVRVAMIIELHVYGTLIAKGIDNDTSKTQHLGIGKFLMYIAEYISFNKGYNRMAVIAGIGTRNYYRKLGYYLEETYMLKSLTYKNISCPLLWIEKSPCYSSNKFKYVAAVCILTVGLVIIGKKYLV
;
A
#
# COMPACT_ATOMS: atom_id res chain seq x y z
N MET A 1 -29.61 7.24 -16.51
CA MET A 1 -28.91 7.48 -17.78
C MET A 1 -28.28 6.15 -18.15
N ALA A 2 -28.83 5.44 -19.10
CA ALA A 2 -28.29 4.19 -19.57
C ALA A 2 -26.92 4.49 -20.21
N LEU A 3 -25.85 3.91 -19.69
CA LEU A 3 -24.55 3.87 -20.36
C LEU A 3 -24.78 3.19 -21.72
N ASP A 4 -24.22 3.76 -22.77
CA ASP A 4 -24.24 3.14 -24.08
C ASP A 4 -23.35 1.90 -24.04
N ILE A 5 -23.97 0.80 -23.61
CA ILE A 5 -23.32 -0.50 -23.40
C ILE A 5 -22.85 -1.09 -24.74
N GLU A 6 -23.49 -0.69 -25.86
CA GLU A 6 -23.06 -1.10 -27.20
C GLU A 6 -21.67 -0.57 -27.55
N GLU A 7 -21.30 0.66 -27.15
CA GLU A 7 -19.95 1.19 -27.39
C GLU A 7 -18.88 0.49 -26.55
N TYR A 8 -19.26 0.02 -25.36
CA TYR A 8 -18.35 -0.66 -24.42
C TYR A 8 -18.10 -2.14 -24.78
N ILE A 9 -19.05 -2.75 -25.51
CA ILE A 9 -18.96 -4.16 -25.98
C ILE A 9 -18.28 -4.24 -27.35
N LYS A 10 -18.20 -3.16 -28.11
CA LYS A 10 -17.57 -3.11 -29.45
C LYS A 10 -16.09 -3.52 -29.51
N ASP A 11 -15.36 -3.48 -28.40
CA ASP A 11 -13.98 -4.00 -28.33
C ASP A 11 -13.90 -5.54 -28.31
N TYR A 12 -15.03 -6.20 -28.11
CA TYR A 12 -15.22 -7.64 -28.36
C TYR A 12 -16.31 -7.76 -29.42
N VAL A 13 -15.92 -8.19 -30.60
CA VAL A 13 -16.84 -8.42 -31.73
C VAL A 13 -17.86 -9.49 -31.34
N PHE A 14 -18.90 -9.09 -30.62
CA PHE A 14 -20.11 -9.89 -30.47
C PHE A 14 -21.08 -9.46 -31.58
N SER A 15 -21.62 -10.42 -32.34
CA SER A 15 -22.85 -10.15 -33.08
C SER A 15 -24.00 -9.93 -32.07
N GLY A 16 -25.00 -9.14 -32.42
CA GLY A 16 -26.16 -8.92 -31.54
C GLY A 16 -26.77 -10.25 -31.05
N ASP A 17 -26.82 -11.26 -31.91
CA ASP A 17 -27.30 -12.60 -31.57
C ASP A 17 -26.39 -13.34 -30.55
N GLU A 18 -25.07 -13.12 -30.59
CA GLU A 18 -24.14 -13.73 -29.65
C GLU A 18 -24.33 -13.14 -28.24
N ILE A 19 -24.59 -11.84 -28.11
CA ILE A 19 -24.87 -11.17 -26.83
C ILE A 19 -26.15 -11.72 -26.22
N VAL A 20 -27.22 -11.82 -27.00
CA VAL A 20 -28.51 -12.36 -26.51
C VAL A 20 -28.33 -13.78 -26.01
N ARG A 21 -27.67 -14.64 -26.77
CA ARG A 21 -27.37 -16.02 -26.37
C ARG A 21 -26.48 -16.09 -25.13
N ALA A 22 -25.48 -15.23 -25.00
CA ALA A 22 -24.60 -15.16 -23.84
C ALA A 22 -25.35 -14.70 -22.58
N SER A 23 -26.24 -13.70 -22.72
CA SER A 23 -27.10 -13.24 -21.61
C SER A 23 -28.07 -14.34 -21.14
N GLN A 24 -28.73 -15.03 -22.06
CA GLN A 24 -29.58 -16.19 -21.75
C GLN A 24 -28.80 -17.30 -21.02
N GLN A 25 -27.59 -17.61 -21.49
CA GLN A 25 -26.72 -18.62 -20.86
C GLN A 25 -26.21 -18.18 -19.48
N MET A 26 -26.01 -16.87 -19.30
CA MET A 26 -25.66 -16.30 -17.99
C MET A 26 -26.78 -16.45 -16.99
N VAL A 27 -28.03 -16.19 -17.41
CA VAL A 27 -29.23 -16.37 -16.57
C VAL A 27 -29.38 -17.86 -16.18
N LEU A 28 -29.16 -18.79 -17.12
CA LEU A 28 -29.21 -20.22 -16.83
C LEU A 28 -28.13 -20.65 -15.82
N MET A 29 -26.91 -20.20 -16.01
CA MET A 29 -25.81 -20.48 -15.07
C MET A 29 -26.08 -19.87 -13.68
N TYR A 30 -26.59 -18.63 -13.63
CA TYR A 30 -26.96 -17.97 -12.39
C TYR A 30 -28.03 -18.75 -11.63
N ASN A 31 -29.11 -19.14 -12.30
CA ASN A 31 -30.21 -19.90 -11.70
C ASN A 31 -29.76 -21.28 -11.21
N GLU A 32 -28.93 -21.96 -11.98
CA GLU A 32 -28.39 -23.27 -11.60
C GLU A 32 -27.50 -23.16 -10.36
N ILE A 33 -26.61 -22.19 -10.33
CA ILE A 33 -25.78 -21.92 -9.16
C ILE A 33 -26.63 -21.56 -7.96
N ARG A 34 -27.68 -20.74 -8.11
CA ARG A 34 -28.62 -20.37 -7.03
C ARG A 34 -29.44 -21.52 -6.50
N LYS A 35 -29.89 -22.45 -7.33
CA LYS A 35 -30.69 -23.63 -6.93
C LYS A 35 -29.89 -24.63 -6.11
N ASN A 36 -28.64 -24.81 -6.42
CA ASN A 36 -27.77 -25.81 -5.82
C ASN A 36 -26.95 -25.27 -4.62
N ILE A 37 -27.38 -24.18 -4.00
CA ILE A 37 -26.50 -23.34 -3.20
C ILE A 37 -26.58 -23.59 -1.73
N ASN A 38 -25.54 -24.11 -1.32
CA ASN A 38 -24.47 -23.44 -0.57
C ASN A 38 -23.20 -23.37 -1.44
N ILE A 39 -22.92 -22.24 -2.10
CA ILE A 39 -21.59 -22.03 -2.68
C ILE A 39 -20.64 -22.06 -1.48
N PRO A 40 -19.89 -23.15 -1.26
CA PRO A 40 -19.02 -23.22 -0.11
C PRO A 40 -17.94 -22.15 -0.30
N ASP A 41 -17.63 -21.39 0.73
CA ASP A 41 -16.45 -20.51 0.75
C ASP A 41 -15.14 -21.24 0.43
N THR A 42 -15.20 -22.57 0.43
CA THR A 42 -14.14 -23.52 0.12
C THR A 42 -13.88 -23.75 -1.37
N TRP A 43 -14.70 -23.18 -2.28
CA TRP A 43 -14.46 -23.39 -3.71
C TRP A 43 -13.18 -22.70 -4.16
N ASN A 44 -12.17 -23.53 -4.45
CA ASN A 44 -10.94 -23.08 -5.04
C ASN A 44 -11.17 -22.62 -6.50
N GLU A 45 -10.23 -21.88 -7.06
CA GLU A 45 -10.32 -21.36 -8.44
C GLU A 45 -10.51 -22.47 -9.50
N LYS A 46 -9.98 -23.67 -9.27
CA LYS A 46 -10.15 -24.83 -10.17
C LYS A 46 -11.60 -25.27 -10.22
N SER A 47 -12.28 -25.33 -9.08
CA SER A 47 -13.71 -25.69 -8.99
C SER A 47 -14.58 -24.64 -9.67
N LYS A 48 -14.35 -23.34 -9.39
CA LYS A 48 -15.06 -22.24 -10.06
C LYS A 48 -14.90 -22.28 -11.58
N ASN A 49 -13.68 -22.45 -12.06
CA ASN A 49 -13.39 -22.53 -13.48
C ASN A 49 -14.05 -23.76 -14.14
N ASN A 50 -14.14 -24.88 -13.45
CA ASN A 50 -14.82 -26.08 -13.96
C ASN A 50 -16.34 -25.84 -14.11
N TYR A 51 -16.98 -25.15 -13.15
CA TYR A 51 -18.39 -24.77 -13.24
C TYR A 51 -18.67 -23.82 -14.40
N VAL A 52 -17.86 -22.75 -14.54
CA VAL A 52 -17.95 -21.85 -15.69
C VAL A 52 -17.79 -22.60 -17.00
N ARG A 53 -16.87 -23.56 -17.06
CA ARG A 53 -16.69 -24.40 -18.26
C ARG A 53 -17.92 -25.21 -18.56
N ILE A 54 -18.55 -25.85 -17.58
CA ILE A 54 -19.71 -26.75 -17.77
C ILE A 54 -20.97 -25.95 -18.10
N TYR A 55 -21.27 -24.93 -17.32
CA TYR A 55 -22.56 -24.20 -17.36
C TYR A 55 -22.57 -22.99 -18.27
N PHE A 56 -21.41 -22.50 -18.74
CA PHE A 56 -21.33 -21.36 -19.64
C PHE A 56 -20.55 -21.66 -20.93
N ASN A 57 -19.27 -22.01 -20.84
CA ASN A 57 -18.41 -22.12 -22.02
C ASN A 57 -18.79 -23.30 -22.96
N ARG A 58 -19.16 -24.46 -22.41
CA ARG A 58 -19.60 -25.62 -23.23
C ARG A 58 -20.88 -25.34 -24.00
N PRO A 59 -21.98 -24.84 -23.38
CA PRO A 59 -23.19 -24.49 -24.11
C PRO A 59 -22.96 -23.40 -25.16
N MET A 60 -22.09 -22.43 -24.87
CA MET A 60 -21.73 -21.39 -25.82
C MET A 60 -20.77 -21.84 -26.92
N LYS A 61 -20.24 -23.07 -26.83
CA LYS A 61 -19.21 -23.64 -27.76
C LYS A 61 -17.98 -22.73 -27.91
N LYS A 62 -17.71 -21.87 -26.92
CA LYS A 62 -16.62 -20.89 -26.93
C LYS A 62 -16.10 -20.69 -25.50
N SER A 63 -14.80 -20.47 -25.34
CA SER A 63 -14.22 -20.15 -24.04
C SER A 63 -14.17 -18.64 -23.86
N TYR A 64 -14.86 -18.15 -22.86
CA TYR A 64 -14.90 -16.72 -22.49
C TYR A 64 -13.96 -16.45 -21.34
N GLN A 65 -13.22 -15.34 -21.44
CA GLN A 65 -12.42 -14.84 -20.33
C GLN A 65 -13.34 -14.35 -19.21
N LYS A 66 -12.94 -14.50 -17.94
CA LYS A 66 -13.75 -14.09 -16.79
C LYS A 66 -14.22 -12.63 -16.86
N ARG A 67 -13.40 -11.72 -17.36
CA ARG A 67 -13.78 -10.30 -17.57
C ARG A 67 -14.99 -10.14 -18.48
N VAL A 68 -15.10 -10.96 -19.49
CA VAL A 68 -16.25 -10.99 -20.42
C VAL A 68 -17.49 -11.50 -19.70
N LEU A 69 -17.35 -12.51 -18.85
CA LEU A 69 -18.45 -13.05 -18.03
C LEU A 69 -19.00 -11.99 -17.07
N VAL A 70 -18.14 -11.19 -16.45
CA VAL A 70 -18.57 -10.08 -15.58
C VAL A 70 -19.36 -9.03 -16.36
N LYS A 71 -18.92 -8.68 -17.58
CA LYS A 71 -19.64 -7.74 -18.45
C LYS A 71 -21.01 -8.28 -18.84
N ILE A 72 -21.10 -9.55 -19.27
CA ILE A 72 -22.38 -10.19 -19.60
C ILE A 72 -23.31 -10.21 -18.38
N TYR A 73 -22.80 -10.53 -17.20
CA TYR A 73 -23.57 -10.52 -15.96
C TYR A 73 -24.11 -9.12 -15.63
N ARG A 74 -23.29 -8.09 -15.74
CA ARG A 74 -23.70 -6.69 -15.53
C ARG A 74 -24.75 -6.23 -16.56
N ASN A 75 -24.61 -6.68 -17.81
CA ASN A 75 -25.63 -6.47 -18.83
C ASN A 75 -26.96 -7.13 -18.46
N CYS A 76 -26.93 -8.37 -17.97
CA CYS A 76 -28.14 -9.04 -17.49
C CYS A 76 -28.80 -8.31 -16.32
N ILE A 77 -28.03 -7.69 -15.44
CA ILE A 77 -28.56 -6.84 -14.35
C ILE A 77 -29.21 -5.57 -14.93
N SER A 78 -28.55 -4.88 -15.86
CA SER A 78 -29.09 -3.63 -16.44
C SER A 78 -30.37 -3.86 -17.24
N GLU A 79 -30.54 -5.03 -17.82
CA GLU A 79 -31.75 -5.50 -18.52
C GLU A 79 -32.82 -6.08 -17.57
N GLY A 80 -32.55 -6.15 -16.26
CA GLY A 80 -33.47 -6.71 -15.27
C GLY A 80 -33.64 -8.22 -15.33
N LEU A 81 -32.75 -8.93 -16.01
CA LEU A 81 -32.82 -10.41 -16.17
C LEU A 81 -32.31 -11.15 -14.94
N ILE A 82 -31.43 -10.52 -14.16
CA ILE A 82 -30.81 -11.06 -12.95
C ILE A 82 -30.76 -9.95 -11.91
N GLU A 83 -31.02 -10.28 -10.64
CA GLU A 83 -30.78 -9.36 -9.52
C GLU A 83 -29.30 -9.25 -9.18
N VAL A 84 -28.92 -8.12 -8.56
CA VAL A 84 -27.54 -7.91 -8.11
C VAL A 84 -27.17 -8.93 -7.05
N ASP A 85 -26.26 -9.83 -7.38
CA ASP A 85 -25.74 -10.88 -6.52
C ASP A 85 -24.22 -10.82 -6.42
N LYS A 86 -23.73 -10.20 -5.35
CA LYS A 86 -22.27 -10.04 -5.13
C LYS A 86 -21.55 -11.38 -4.89
N GLN A 87 -22.24 -12.40 -4.40
CA GLN A 87 -21.66 -13.72 -4.21
C GLN A 87 -21.41 -14.40 -5.57
N PHE A 88 -22.41 -14.31 -6.46
CA PHE A 88 -22.26 -14.80 -7.82
C PHE A 88 -21.23 -13.97 -8.63
N GLU A 89 -21.25 -12.64 -8.50
CA GLU A 89 -20.24 -11.78 -9.11
C GLU A 89 -18.82 -12.17 -8.65
N SER A 90 -18.62 -12.40 -7.35
CA SER A 90 -17.36 -12.89 -6.79
C SER A 90 -16.94 -14.26 -7.35
N PHE A 91 -17.90 -15.10 -7.72
CA PHE A 91 -17.67 -16.40 -8.32
C PHE A 91 -17.12 -16.30 -9.75
N ILE A 92 -17.67 -15.40 -10.58
CA ILE A 92 -17.24 -15.20 -11.97
C ILE A 92 -16.06 -14.24 -12.12
N ARG A 93 -15.66 -13.53 -11.06
CA ARG A 93 -14.57 -12.54 -11.06
C ARG A 93 -13.22 -13.16 -11.41
N ALA A 94 -12.41 -12.45 -12.17
CA ALA A 94 -11.12 -12.95 -12.68
C ALA A 94 -10.04 -13.09 -11.58
N LYS A 95 -10.02 -12.19 -10.63
CA LYS A 95 -9.08 -12.19 -9.49
C LYS A 95 -9.78 -11.68 -8.25
N SER A 96 -9.53 -12.31 -7.11
CA SER A 96 -9.92 -11.73 -5.83
C SER A 96 -9.20 -10.41 -5.59
N VAL A 97 -9.84 -9.48 -4.89
CA VAL A 97 -9.18 -8.26 -4.41
C VAL A 97 -7.99 -8.67 -3.53
N ARG A 98 -6.83 -8.05 -3.73
CA ARG A 98 -5.62 -8.36 -2.94
C ARG A 98 -5.80 -8.05 -1.45
N SER A 99 -6.60 -7.04 -1.12
CA SER A 99 -7.07 -6.79 0.24
C SER A 99 -8.59 -6.97 0.28
N ASN A 100 -9.08 -7.73 1.26
CA ASN A 100 -10.53 -7.90 1.46
C ASN A 100 -11.20 -6.63 2.02
N SER A 101 -10.49 -5.52 2.14
CA SER A 101 -11.05 -4.22 2.55
C SER A 101 -11.76 -3.47 1.43
N GLY A 102 -11.73 -3.98 0.20
CA GLY A 102 -12.28 -3.31 -0.99
C GLY A 102 -11.43 -2.11 -1.47
N VAL A 103 -10.27 -1.89 -0.88
CA VAL A 103 -9.37 -0.81 -1.30
C VAL A 103 -8.59 -1.23 -2.54
N LEU A 104 -8.64 -0.43 -3.59
CA LEU A 104 -7.91 -0.64 -4.83
C LEU A 104 -6.63 0.19 -4.85
N ASN A 105 -5.51 -0.48 -5.06
CA ASN A 105 -4.21 0.17 -5.20
C ASN A 105 -3.96 0.55 -6.66
N LEU A 106 -3.77 1.84 -6.90
CA LEU A 106 -3.35 2.39 -8.18
C LEU A 106 -1.92 2.90 -8.09
N THR A 107 -1.03 2.30 -8.86
CA THR A 107 0.33 2.82 -9.04
C THR A 107 0.34 3.66 -10.32
N MET A 108 0.76 4.91 -10.19
CA MET A 108 0.93 5.87 -11.28
C MET A 108 2.39 6.32 -11.31
N VAL A 109 3.01 6.27 -12.48
CA VAL A 109 4.41 6.63 -12.66
C VAL A 109 4.51 8.03 -13.22
N LEU A 110 5.37 8.85 -12.62
CA LEU A 110 5.61 10.23 -13.04
C LEU A 110 6.34 10.28 -14.38
N GLU A 111 6.14 11.36 -15.12
CA GLU A 111 6.62 11.54 -16.49
C GLU A 111 8.14 11.37 -16.60
N SER A 112 8.58 10.61 -17.60
CA SER A 112 9.99 10.51 -17.96
C SER A 112 10.50 11.85 -18.50
N GLY A 113 11.79 12.13 -18.29
CA GLY A 113 12.45 13.33 -18.82
C GLY A 113 12.36 14.59 -17.96
N LYS A 114 11.44 14.66 -16.97
CA LYS A 114 11.37 15.78 -16.00
C LYS A 114 12.12 15.50 -14.70
N PHE A 115 12.58 14.29 -14.53
CA PHE A 115 13.29 13.85 -13.35
C PHE A 115 14.73 14.37 -13.32
N SER A 116 15.11 15.02 -12.25
CA SER A 116 16.43 15.62 -12.06
C SER A 116 17.07 15.22 -10.72
N CYS A 117 17.11 13.92 -10.41
CA CYS A 117 17.81 13.45 -9.22
C CYS A 117 19.31 13.61 -9.42
N ASN A 118 19.95 14.47 -8.62
CA ASN A 118 21.39 14.73 -8.65
C ASN A 118 22.21 13.61 -7.99
N ASN A 119 21.58 12.74 -7.21
CA ASN A 119 22.25 11.64 -6.52
C ASN A 119 22.56 10.50 -7.49
N ASN A 120 23.75 9.91 -7.36
CA ASN A 120 24.23 8.85 -8.23
C ASN A 120 24.46 7.54 -7.46
N CYS A 121 23.38 7.02 -6.85
CA CYS A 121 23.45 5.73 -6.13
C CYS A 121 23.81 4.60 -7.09
N TYR A 122 24.81 3.79 -6.74
CA TYR A 122 25.39 2.77 -7.63
C TYR A 122 24.47 1.61 -7.98
N TYR A 123 23.47 1.34 -7.15
CA TYR A 123 22.44 0.34 -7.41
C TYR A 123 21.24 0.88 -8.22
N CYS A 124 21.17 2.19 -8.45
CA CYS A 124 20.03 2.82 -9.09
C CYS A 124 20.17 2.81 -10.61
N PRO A 125 19.30 2.10 -11.36
CA PRO A 125 19.32 2.13 -12.81
C PRO A 125 19.19 3.56 -13.34
N ASN A 126 20.02 3.90 -14.31
CA ASN A 126 19.97 5.18 -15.02
C ASN A 126 19.96 4.94 -16.52
N ASP A 127 18.81 4.52 -17.03
CA ASP A 127 18.62 4.27 -18.44
C ASP A 127 18.40 5.60 -19.19
N THR A 128 19.43 6.05 -19.88
CA THR A 128 19.40 7.24 -20.73
C THR A 128 19.25 6.90 -22.22
N THR A 129 19.14 5.63 -22.56
CA THR A 129 19.17 5.15 -23.95
C THR A 129 17.80 4.78 -24.48
N THR A 130 16.90 4.36 -23.62
CA THR A 130 15.53 4.01 -24.02
C THR A 130 14.79 5.23 -24.53
N ILE A 131 14.05 5.07 -25.63
CA ILE A 131 13.24 6.09 -26.25
C ILE A 131 11.81 5.61 -26.29
N VAL A 132 10.89 6.46 -25.83
CA VAL A 132 9.46 6.16 -25.71
C VAL A 132 8.62 7.29 -26.27
N PRO A 133 7.48 6.98 -26.93
CA PRO A 133 6.64 8.02 -27.50
C PRO A 133 5.98 8.88 -26.41
N LYS A 134 5.87 10.16 -26.65
CA LYS A 134 5.10 11.09 -25.85
C LYS A 134 3.65 11.04 -26.31
N ILE A 135 2.77 10.56 -25.45
CA ILE A 135 1.33 10.46 -25.72
C ILE A 135 0.63 11.46 -24.79
N SER A 136 0.05 12.52 -25.37
CA SER A 136 -0.51 13.64 -24.61
C SER A 136 -2.04 13.61 -24.53
N ASN A 137 -2.69 12.76 -25.34
CA ASN A 137 -4.15 12.67 -25.38
C ASN A 137 -4.63 11.30 -25.89
N LYS A 138 -5.96 11.09 -25.83
CA LYS A 138 -6.59 9.82 -26.25
C LYS A 138 -6.39 9.56 -27.75
N GLU A 139 -6.46 10.58 -28.60
CA GLU A 139 -6.31 10.44 -30.04
C GLU A 139 -4.91 9.92 -30.42
N GLN A 140 -3.87 10.48 -29.81
CA GLN A 140 -2.50 9.99 -29.99
C GLN A 140 -2.34 8.58 -29.47
N LYS A 141 -3.00 8.23 -28.35
CA LYS A 141 -3.00 6.86 -27.83
C LYS A 141 -3.68 5.90 -28.80
N ASP A 142 -4.82 6.25 -29.34
CA ASP A 142 -5.55 5.42 -30.30
C ASP A 142 -4.74 5.27 -31.60
N LYS A 143 -4.06 6.32 -32.04
CA LYS A 143 -3.11 6.27 -33.16
C LYS A 143 -1.95 5.32 -32.88
N PHE A 144 -1.34 5.41 -31.69
CA PHE A 144 -0.27 4.51 -31.22
C PHE A 144 -0.72 3.05 -31.21
N MET A 145 -1.92 2.77 -30.73
CA MET A 145 -2.49 1.41 -30.69
C MET A 145 -2.84 0.88 -32.09
N LYS A 146 -3.39 1.72 -32.98
CA LYS A 146 -3.73 1.34 -34.36
C LYS A 146 -2.51 0.98 -35.20
N VAL A 147 -1.38 1.64 -34.98
CA VAL A 147 -0.12 1.35 -35.69
C VAL A 147 0.50 0.03 -35.23
N GLY A 148 -0.10 -0.64 -34.20
CA GLY A 148 0.38 -1.94 -33.69
C GLY A 148 1.72 -1.87 -33.01
N ILE A 149 2.12 -0.68 -32.56
CA ILE A 149 3.38 -0.46 -31.84
C ILE A 149 3.21 -1.04 -30.44
N SER A 150 4.04 -1.98 -30.06
CA SER A 150 4.18 -2.40 -28.67
C SER A 150 5.52 -1.93 -28.09
N ILE A 151 5.54 -1.56 -26.82
CA ILE A 151 6.77 -1.17 -26.13
C ILE A 151 7.89 -2.22 -26.31
N PRO A 152 7.61 -3.55 -26.15
CA PRO A 152 8.60 -4.59 -26.41
C PRO A 152 9.14 -4.59 -27.85
N ASN A 153 8.33 -4.24 -28.85
CA ASN A 153 8.78 -4.17 -30.23
C ASN A 153 9.62 -2.92 -30.49
N LEU A 154 9.26 -1.79 -29.90
CA LEU A 154 10.09 -0.58 -29.95
C LEU A 154 11.47 -0.80 -29.34
N GLN A 155 11.59 -1.58 -28.28
CA GLN A 155 12.88 -1.90 -27.65
C GLN A 155 13.84 -2.68 -28.55
N LYS A 156 13.32 -3.41 -29.55
CA LYS A 156 14.12 -4.18 -30.51
C LYS A 156 14.62 -3.36 -31.70
N MET A 157 14.10 -2.15 -31.88
CA MET A 157 14.44 -1.25 -32.98
C MET A 157 15.55 -0.27 -32.57
N THR A 158 16.42 0.08 -33.50
CA THR A 158 17.37 1.18 -33.29
C THR A 158 16.64 2.52 -33.25
N TYR A 159 17.35 3.59 -32.84
CA TYR A 159 16.79 4.95 -32.86
C TYR A 159 16.40 5.36 -34.28
N GLU A 160 17.30 5.11 -35.25
CA GLU A 160 17.12 5.45 -36.65
C GLU A 160 15.93 4.72 -37.27
N GLU A 161 15.77 3.42 -36.96
CA GLU A 161 14.62 2.62 -37.42
C GLU A 161 13.29 3.15 -36.85
N ARG A 162 13.30 3.57 -35.59
CA ARG A 162 12.09 4.15 -34.94
C ARG A 162 11.76 5.51 -35.56
N MET A 163 12.74 6.38 -35.72
CA MET A 163 12.54 7.71 -36.28
C MET A 163 12.13 7.65 -37.75
N SER A 164 12.73 6.76 -38.54
CA SER A 164 12.35 6.54 -39.94
C SER A 164 10.92 6.04 -40.09
N LYS A 165 10.48 5.18 -39.17
CA LYS A 165 9.16 4.53 -39.27
C LYS A 165 8.03 5.32 -38.58
N TYR A 166 8.34 6.05 -37.51
CA TYR A 166 7.33 6.68 -36.63
C TYR A 166 7.70 8.13 -36.25
N GLY A 167 8.82 8.65 -36.67
CA GLY A 167 9.38 9.92 -36.17
C GLY A 167 8.49 11.15 -36.39
N GLU A 168 7.67 11.15 -37.45
CA GLU A 168 6.74 12.26 -37.76
C GLU A 168 5.41 12.15 -36.96
N ASP A 169 5.13 10.98 -36.40
CA ASP A 169 3.86 10.69 -35.75
C ASP A 169 3.81 11.07 -34.29
N PHE A 170 4.96 11.08 -33.60
CA PHE A 170 5.06 11.27 -32.16
C PHE A 170 6.27 12.09 -31.76
N GLU A 171 6.11 12.91 -30.71
CA GLU A 171 7.25 13.39 -29.94
C GLU A 171 7.82 12.23 -29.09
N TRP A 172 9.11 12.26 -28.81
CA TRP A 172 9.79 11.17 -28.13
C TRP A 172 10.48 11.63 -26.85
N TYR A 173 10.33 10.85 -25.77
CA TYR A 173 11.16 10.99 -24.57
C TYR A 173 12.39 10.12 -24.67
N LYS A 174 13.51 10.65 -24.20
CA LYS A 174 14.77 9.91 -24.04
C LYS A 174 15.01 9.58 -22.59
N GLY A 175 15.23 8.30 -22.28
CA GLY A 175 15.49 7.79 -20.94
C GLY A 175 14.21 7.49 -20.15
N ILE A 176 14.40 6.80 -19.04
CA ILE A 176 13.38 6.44 -18.06
C ILE A 176 13.75 7.10 -16.74
N SER A 177 12.75 7.42 -15.89
CA SER A 177 13.00 7.94 -14.54
C SER A 177 13.97 7.02 -13.79
N ARG A 178 14.96 7.59 -13.14
CA ARG A 178 15.93 6.82 -12.34
C ARG A 178 15.23 5.85 -11.40
N SER A 179 15.87 4.72 -11.14
CA SER A 179 15.33 3.63 -10.31
C SER A 179 14.34 2.70 -11.02
N TYR A 180 13.93 3.00 -12.25
CA TYR A 180 12.96 2.22 -13.02
C TYR A 180 13.54 1.73 -14.34
N LEU A 181 12.95 0.62 -14.84
CA LEU A 181 13.29 0.03 -16.14
C LEU A 181 11.98 -0.27 -16.90
N LEU A 182 12.04 -0.23 -18.23
CA LEU A 182 11.00 -0.83 -19.04
C LEU A 182 10.98 -2.34 -18.83
N GLY A 183 9.76 -2.92 -18.76
CA GLY A 183 9.55 -4.31 -18.35
C GLY A 183 9.00 -4.42 -16.92
N GLU A 184 9.06 -3.36 -16.11
CA GLU A 184 8.29 -3.28 -14.87
C GLU A 184 6.81 -2.97 -15.21
N PRO A 185 5.84 -3.76 -14.71
CA PRO A 185 4.43 -3.62 -15.15
C PRO A 185 3.81 -2.23 -14.94
N ALA A 186 4.28 -1.46 -13.95
CA ALA A 186 3.80 -0.11 -13.72
C ALA A 186 4.38 0.88 -14.74
N VAL A 187 5.67 0.74 -15.05
CA VAL A 187 6.39 1.58 -16.02
C VAL A 187 5.88 1.32 -17.43
N ASP A 188 5.70 0.05 -17.82
CA ASP A 188 5.14 -0.32 -19.14
C ASP A 188 3.75 0.27 -19.33
N ARG A 189 2.91 0.21 -18.30
CA ARG A 189 1.57 0.82 -18.34
C ARG A 189 1.66 2.34 -18.45
N ALA A 190 2.56 2.98 -17.73
CA ALA A 190 2.75 4.42 -17.82
C ALA A 190 3.25 4.84 -19.20
N ALA A 191 4.22 4.12 -19.76
CA ALA A 191 4.74 4.34 -21.10
C ALA A 191 3.63 4.20 -22.17
N GLN A 192 2.80 3.14 -22.08
CA GLN A 192 1.65 2.93 -22.96
C GLN A 192 0.59 4.04 -22.87
N ASN A 193 0.60 4.82 -21.81
CA ASN A 193 -0.30 5.95 -21.56
C ASN A 193 0.43 7.30 -21.61
N GLY A 194 1.66 7.36 -22.17
CA GLY A 194 2.43 8.59 -22.33
C GLY A 194 2.73 9.31 -21.01
N TRP A 195 2.79 8.58 -19.89
CA TRP A 195 2.88 9.14 -18.53
C TRP A 195 1.79 10.15 -18.18
N ASP A 196 0.76 10.29 -19.00
CA ASP A 196 -0.38 11.15 -18.71
C ASP A 196 -1.17 10.61 -17.50
N CYS A 197 -1.49 11.48 -16.54
CA CYS A 197 -2.19 11.11 -15.32
C CYS A 197 -3.56 10.51 -15.59
N GLY A 198 -4.35 11.18 -16.44
CA GLY A 198 -5.73 10.77 -16.75
C GLY A 198 -5.78 9.45 -17.51
N LEU A 199 -4.89 9.27 -18.49
CA LEU A 199 -4.83 8.03 -19.28
C LEU A 199 -4.37 6.85 -18.42
N GLN A 200 -3.37 7.04 -17.53
CA GLN A 200 -2.97 5.99 -16.57
C GLN A 200 -4.10 5.63 -15.63
N PHE A 201 -4.78 6.64 -15.06
CA PHE A 201 -5.91 6.46 -14.16
C PHE A 201 -7.02 5.66 -14.83
N LYS A 202 -7.51 6.17 -15.98
CA LYS A 202 -8.59 5.54 -16.73
C LYS A 202 -8.24 4.11 -17.13
N SER A 203 -7.08 3.90 -17.76
CA SER A 203 -6.63 2.58 -18.19
C SER A 203 -6.60 1.57 -17.04
N ARG A 204 -6.18 1.99 -15.84
CA ARG A 204 -6.12 1.09 -14.69
C ARG A 204 -7.48 0.85 -14.06
N CYS A 205 -8.31 1.88 -13.94
CA CYS A 205 -9.67 1.74 -13.42
C CYS A 205 -10.52 0.86 -14.34
N ASP A 206 -10.46 1.07 -15.67
CA ASP A 206 -11.16 0.22 -16.64
C ASP A 206 -10.73 -1.26 -16.51
N GLN A 207 -9.43 -1.54 -16.38
CA GLN A 207 -8.93 -2.90 -16.17
C GLN A 207 -9.46 -3.54 -14.87
N LEU A 208 -9.57 -2.76 -13.79
CA LEU A 208 -10.07 -3.24 -12.51
C LEU A 208 -11.58 -3.43 -12.55
N ASP A 209 -12.30 -2.52 -13.18
CA ASP A 209 -13.74 -2.63 -13.42
C ASP A 209 -14.08 -3.84 -14.29
N ASP A 210 -13.34 -4.04 -15.39
CA ASP A 210 -13.44 -5.24 -16.24
C ASP A 210 -13.21 -6.56 -15.48
N MET A 211 -12.41 -6.52 -14.42
CA MET A 211 -12.20 -7.67 -13.54
C MET A 211 -13.28 -7.83 -12.47
N GLY A 212 -14.26 -6.92 -12.40
CA GLY A 212 -15.37 -6.95 -11.45
C GLY A 212 -15.06 -6.32 -10.09
N HIS A 213 -14.14 -5.36 -10.03
CA HIS A 213 -13.86 -4.62 -8.81
C HIS A 213 -14.67 -3.32 -8.72
N ASP A 214 -15.20 -3.01 -7.54
CA ASP A 214 -15.82 -1.71 -7.27
C ASP A 214 -14.72 -0.63 -7.19
N ILE A 215 -14.84 0.46 -7.97
CA ILE A 215 -13.86 1.55 -8.03
C ILE A 215 -14.24 2.67 -7.04
N ASP A 216 -14.59 2.33 -5.82
CA ASP A 216 -15.11 3.28 -4.81
C ASP A 216 -14.07 3.81 -3.83
N LYS A 217 -12.99 3.04 -3.58
CA LYS A 217 -11.93 3.36 -2.60
C LYS A 217 -10.55 3.18 -3.21
N LEU A 218 -9.92 4.29 -3.53
CA LEU A 218 -8.65 4.32 -4.25
C LEU A 218 -7.50 4.68 -3.30
N GLU A 219 -6.51 3.80 -3.18
CA GLU A 219 -5.21 4.11 -2.59
C GLU A 219 -4.19 4.28 -3.70
N VAL A 220 -3.72 5.51 -3.90
CA VAL A 220 -2.87 5.89 -5.02
C VAL A 220 -1.43 6.04 -4.57
N ILE A 221 -0.50 5.52 -5.38
CA ILE A 221 0.94 5.62 -5.15
C ILE A 221 1.55 6.31 -6.36
N PHE A 222 2.27 7.42 -6.15
CA PHE A 222 3.11 8.02 -7.17
C PHE A 222 4.51 7.43 -7.07
N GLU A 223 4.92 6.77 -8.13
CA GLU A 223 6.25 6.21 -8.31
C GLU A 223 7.05 7.07 -9.29
N GLY A 224 8.32 7.28 -9.01
CA GLY A 224 9.26 8.10 -9.76
C GLY A 224 10.62 8.17 -9.07
N GLY A 225 10.83 7.29 -8.08
CA GLY A 225 12.06 7.14 -7.30
C GLY A 225 12.27 8.23 -6.25
N THR A 226 12.06 9.49 -6.58
CA THR A 226 12.16 10.64 -5.66
C THR A 226 11.23 11.74 -6.16
N VAL A 227 10.03 11.81 -5.60
CA VAL A 227 9.01 12.79 -6.02
C VAL A 227 9.53 14.24 -5.89
N ASP A 228 10.34 14.52 -4.86
CA ASP A 228 10.90 15.85 -4.62
C ASP A 228 11.95 16.30 -5.65
N ALA A 229 12.41 15.40 -6.52
CA ALA A 229 13.30 15.75 -7.63
C ALA A 229 12.53 16.29 -8.87
N TYR A 230 11.22 16.20 -8.85
CA TYR A 230 10.38 16.78 -9.88
C TYR A 230 9.99 18.23 -9.57
N PRO A 231 9.73 19.09 -10.58
CA PRO A 231 9.19 20.43 -10.36
C PRO A 231 7.88 20.38 -9.55
N SER A 232 7.76 21.25 -8.55
CA SER A 232 6.60 21.26 -7.64
C SER A 232 5.28 21.57 -8.36
N ASP A 233 5.30 22.42 -9.39
CA ASP A 233 4.15 22.72 -10.23
C ASP A 233 3.69 21.52 -11.06
N TYR A 234 4.63 20.70 -11.52
CA TYR A 234 4.31 19.43 -12.19
C TYR A 234 3.61 18.46 -11.24
N ILE A 235 4.15 18.28 -10.03
CA ILE A 235 3.54 17.38 -9.02
C ILE A 235 2.15 17.88 -8.61
N GLU A 236 1.99 19.20 -8.43
CA GLU A 236 0.68 19.79 -8.09
C GLU A 236 -0.34 19.56 -9.23
N ARG A 237 0.05 19.80 -10.47
CA ARG A 237 -0.79 19.55 -11.64
C ARG A 237 -1.13 18.08 -11.80
N PHE A 238 -0.15 17.17 -11.68
CA PHE A 238 -0.37 15.74 -11.78
C PHE A 238 -1.33 15.23 -10.68
N THR A 239 -1.22 15.79 -9.46
CA THR A 239 -2.13 15.47 -8.36
C THR A 239 -3.53 16.05 -8.58
N ARG A 240 -3.65 17.26 -9.10
CA ARG A 240 -4.94 17.84 -9.51
C ARG A 240 -5.62 16.95 -10.55
N ASP A 241 -4.89 16.49 -11.53
CA ASP A 241 -5.40 15.64 -12.61
C ASP A 241 -5.81 14.26 -12.09
N LEU A 242 -5.14 13.72 -11.07
CA LEU A 242 -5.61 12.53 -10.36
C LEU A 242 -7.00 12.74 -9.76
N TYR A 243 -7.20 13.81 -8.95
CA TYR A 243 -8.50 14.08 -8.33
C TYR A 243 -9.57 14.39 -9.37
N TYR A 244 -9.25 15.17 -10.39
CA TYR A 244 -10.15 15.46 -11.52
C TYR A 244 -10.64 14.17 -12.18
N ASN A 245 -9.73 13.26 -12.54
CA ASN A 245 -10.10 12.00 -13.18
C ASN A 245 -10.89 11.06 -12.24
N ALA A 246 -10.58 11.04 -10.95
CA ALA A 246 -11.39 10.32 -9.97
C ALA A 246 -12.80 10.92 -9.83
N ASN A 247 -12.92 12.24 -9.85
CA ASN A 247 -14.21 12.94 -9.75
C ASN A 247 -15.09 12.82 -11.00
N THR A 248 -14.48 12.62 -12.17
CA THR A 248 -15.19 12.56 -13.46
C THR A 248 -15.21 11.15 -14.07
N TYR A 249 -14.66 10.14 -13.40
CA TYR A 249 -14.70 8.76 -13.85
C TYR A 249 -16.16 8.28 -13.96
N MET A 250 -16.53 7.75 -15.12
CA MET A 250 -17.92 7.35 -15.45
C MET A 250 -18.98 8.47 -15.29
N SER A 251 -18.57 9.74 -15.39
CA SER A 251 -19.49 10.87 -15.33
C SER A 251 -19.22 11.89 -16.45
N ILE A 252 -20.00 12.98 -16.50
CA ILE A 252 -19.84 14.03 -17.50
C ILE A 252 -18.48 14.71 -17.31
N HIS A 253 -17.68 14.73 -18.38
CA HIS A 253 -16.39 15.43 -18.40
C HIS A 253 -16.61 16.94 -18.39
N ARG A 254 -15.88 17.63 -17.52
CA ARG A 254 -15.78 19.09 -17.41
C ARG A 254 -14.31 19.51 -17.50
N LYS A 255 -14.01 20.77 -17.55
CA LYS A 255 -12.63 21.26 -17.42
C LYS A 255 -12.14 21.05 -15.98
N PRO A 256 -10.84 20.71 -15.78
CA PRO A 256 -10.26 20.67 -14.44
C PRO A 256 -10.37 22.02 -13.72
N LEU A 257 -10.72 21.98 -12.45
CA LEU A 257 -10.73 23.13 -11.54
C LEU A 257 -9.37 23.29 -10.84
N SER A 258 -9.31 24.17 -9.86
CA SER A 258 -8.12 24.25 -8.99
C SER A 258 -7.93 22.96 -8.21
N ILE A 259 -6.69 22.66 -7.78
CA ILE A 259 -6.44 21.46 -6.95
C ILE A 259 -7.26 21.46 -5.66
N LYS A 260 -7.48 22.65 -5.06
CA LYS A 260 -8.30 22.79 -3.86
C LYS A 260 -9.75 22.38 -4.11
N ASP A 261 -10.33 22.79 -5.23
CA ASP A 261 -11.71 22.46 -5.58
C ASP A 261 -11.85 20.98 -5.95
N GLU A 262 -10.89 20.42 -6.70
CA GLU A 262 -10.90 18.99 -7.03
C GLU A 262 -10.80 18.11 -5.76
N ILE A 263 -9.98 18.50 -4.78
CA ILE A 263 -9.90 17.84 -3.47
C ILE A 263 -11.25 17.92 -2.74
N LEU A 264 -11.88 19.10 -2.72
CA LEU A 264 -13.17 19.29 -2.05
C LEU A 264 -14.28 18.42 -2.66
N ILE A 265 -14.33 18.32 -3.98
CA ILE A 265 -15.28 17.44 -4.69
C ILE A 265 -15.00 15.97 -4.36
N ASN A 266 -13.72 15.57 -4.27
CA ASN A 266 -13.37 14.18 -4.00
C ASN A 266 -13.76 13.70 -2.59
N GLU A 267 -14.01 14.60 -1.64
CA GLU A 267 -14.50 14.21 -0.30
C GLU A 267 -15.84 13.45 -0.35
N SER A 268 -16.66 13.71 -1.39
CA SER A 268 -17.96 13.08 -1.59
C SER A 268 -18.13 12.32 -2.90
N SER A 269 -17.05 12.22 -3.68
CA SER A 269 -17.03 11.48 -4.94
C SER A 269 -17.36 9.99 -4.72
N SER A 270 -18.02 9.37 -5.71
CA SER A 270 -18.20 7.91 -5.76
C SER A 270 -16.87 7.16 -5.88
N HIS A 271 -15.84 7.81 -6.40
CA HIS A 271 -14.48 7.27 -6.58
C HIS A 271 -13.49 8.02 -5.68
N GLY A 272 -13.61 7.80 -4.37
CA GLY A 272 -12.85 8.54 -3.37
C GLY A 272 -11.40 8.11 -3.29
N VAL A 273 -10.46 9.06 -3.36
CA VAL A 273 -9.04 8.84 -3.06
C VAL A 273 -8.86 8.80 -1.54
N ILE A 274 -8.83 7.59 -0.97
CA ILE A 274 -8.75 7.36 0.47
C ILE A 274 -7.32 7.40 1.02
N GLY A 275 -6.32 7.38 0.15
CA GLY A 275 -4.92 7.50 0.50
C GLY A 275 -4.08 7.89 -0.70
N LEU A 276 -3.15 8.82 -0.48
CA LEU A 276 -2.13 9.20 -1.45
C LEU A 276 -0.76 8.98 -0.85
N THR A 277 0.11 8.30 -1.60
CA THR A 277 1.46 7.91 -1.18
C THR A 277 2.49 8.49 -2.12
N PHE A 278 3.53 9.11 -1.57
CA PHE A 278 4.70 9.55 -2.31
C PHE A 278 5.93 8.75 -1.91
N GLU A 279 6.81 8.50 -2.86
CA GLU A 279 8.12 7.86 -2.64
C GLU A 279 9.22 8.91 -2.73
N THR A 280 10.10 8.95 -1.73
CA THR A 280 11.19 9.93 -1.69
C THR A 280 12.41 9.45 -0.90
N ARG A 281 13.42 10.31 -0.81
CA ARG A 281 14.63 10.13 -0.02
C ARG A 281 14.46 10.75 1.37
N PRO A 282 15.18 10.22 2.40
CA PRO A 282 15.13 10.80 3.76
C PRO A 282 15.53 12.28 3.82
N ASP A 283 16.56 12.66 3.08
CA ASP A 283 17.13 14.02 3.03
C ASP A 283 16.17 15.07 2.45
N SER A 284 15.15 14.64 1.69
CA SER A 284 14.11 15.52 1.14
C SER A 284 13.04 15.94 2.18
N ILE A 285 12.96 15.26 3.33
CA ILE A 285 11.91 15.51 4.31
C ILE A 285 12.21 16.72 5.18
N CYS A 286 11.60 17.84 4.84
CA CYS A 286 11.68 19.10 5.59
C CYS A 286 10.28 19.71 5.79
N MET A 287 10.21 20.81 6.53
CA MET A 287 8.95 21.52 6.82
C MET A 287 8.19 21.93 5.54
N LYS A 288 8.90 22.46 4.56
CA LYS A 288 8.32 22.87 3.26
C LYS A 288 7.70 21.69 2.55
N THR A 289 8.42 20.58 2.49
CA THR A 289 7.97 19.31 1.87
C THR A 289 6.70 18.77 2.56
N LEU A 290 6.67 18.73 3.89
CA LEU A 290 5.51 18.22 4.62
C LEU A 290 4.26 19.07 4.41
N ARG A 291 4.38 20.41 4.39
CA ARG A 291 3.26 21.30 4.08
C ARG A 291 2.77 21.11 2.65
N PHE A 292 3.69 20.98 1.71
CA PHE A 292 3.35 20.69 0.31
C PHE A 292 2.59 19.36 0.19
N TYR A 293 3.09 18.30 0.79
CA TYR A 293 2.45 16.97 0.77
C TYR A 293 1.04 17.01 1.37
N ARG A 294 0.86 17.65 2.52
CA ARG A 294 -0.47 17.74 3.14
C ARG A 294 -1.46 18.55 2.30
N ARG A 295 -1.01 19.63 1.66
CA ARG A 295 -1.83 20.42 0.72
C ARG A 295 -2.33 19.55 -0.45
N LEU A 296 -1.55 18.59 -0.89
CA LEU A 296 -1.90 17.63 -1.93
C LEU A 296 -2.73 16.43 -1.44
N GLY A 297 -2.96 16.29 -0.14
CA GLY A 297 -3.72 15.18 0.43
C GLY A 297 -2.90 13.93 0.72
N VAL A 298 -1.56 13.98 0.68
CA VAL A 298 -0.67 12.85 0.98
C VAL A 298 -0.85 12.39 2.43
N THR A 299 -1.00 11.10 2.65
CA THR A 299 -1.15 10.47 3.96
C THR A 299 -0.05 9.48 4.31
N ARG A 300 0.69 9.01 3.30
CA ARG A 300 1.79 8.06 3.48
C ARG A 300 3.00 8.49 2.69
N VAL A 301 4.18 8.27 3.27
CA VAL A 301 5.45 8.51 2.60
C VAL A 301 6.30 7.25 2.66
N GLN A 302 6.81 6.84 1.51
CA GLN A 302 7.76 5.75 1.36
C GLN A 302 9.18 6.33 1.32
N ILE A 303 10.05 5.81 2.17
CA ILE A 303 11.41 6.32 2.33
C ILE A 303 12.43 5.24 2.03
N GLY A 304 13.31 5.51 1.09
CA GLY A 304 14.44 4.64 0.80
C GLY A 304 15.55 4.79 1.84
N VAL A 305 15.45 4.10 2.97
CA VAL A 305 16.51 4.04 4.00
C VAL A 305 17.66 3.15 3.52
N GLN A 306 17.34 1.98 3.03
CA GLN A 306 18.16 0.93 2.42
C GLN A 306 18.96 0.11 3.45
N SER A 307 19.76 0.72 4.33
CA SER A 307 20.50 0.06 5.41
C SER A 307 20.57 0.96 6.64
N ILE A 308 20.83 0.35 7.81
CA ILE A 308 21.13 1.07 9.07
C ILE A 308 22.64 1.32 9.25
N PHE A 309 23.47 0.84 8.35
CA PHE A 309 24.93 0.93 8.42
C PHE A 309 25.45 1.93 7.40
N ASP A 310 25.96 3.07 7.89
CA ASP A 310 26.43 4.17 7.05
C ASP A 310 27.60 3.74 6.13
N ASN A 311 28.46 2.80 6.56
CA ASN A 311 29.54 2.27 5.72
C ASN A 311 28.98 1.63 4.44
N LEU A 312 27.90 0.83 4.54
CA LEU A 312 27.26 0.23 3.37
C LEU A 312 26.58 1.28 2.48
N LEU A 313 25.98 2.31 3.08
CA LEU A 313 25.37 3.40 2.31
C LEU A 313 26.45 4.19 1.54
N ASN A 314 27.63 4.41 2.15
CA ASN A 314 28.77 5.06 1.51
C ASN A 314 29.33 4.22 0.36
N ASN A 315 29.47 2.90 0.53
CA ASN A 315 29.95 1.98 -0.51
C ASN A 315 29.11 2.07 -1.81
N VAL A 316 27.83 2.41 -1.70
CA VAL A 316 26.93 2.52 -2.86
C VAL A 316 26.59 3.96 -3.24
N ASN A 317 27.40 4.92 -2.76
CA ASN A 317 27.22 6.35 -3.05
C ASN A 317 25.79 6.85 -2.77
N ARG A 318 25.24 6.43 -1.62
CA ARG A 318 23.85 6.78 -1.26
C ARG A 318 23.70 8.25 -0.87
N ASP A 319 24.76 8.87 -0.37
CA ASP A 319 24.79 10.27 0.08
C ASP A 319 23.60 10.60 1.00
N CYS A 320 23.34 9.70 1.94
CA CYS A 320 22.24 9.82 2.92
C CYS A 320 22.53 8.90 4.10
N THR A 321 22.62 9.45 5.29
CA THR A 321 22.98 8.70 6.49
C THR A 321 21.77 8.12 7.22
N THR A 322 22.02 7.16 8.10
CA THR A 322 21.01 6.62 9.00
C THR A 322 20.41 7.70 9.89
N ASN A 323 21.20 8.68 10.33
CA ASN A 323 20.70 9.82 11.11
C ASN A 323 19.69 10.67 10.32
N SER A 324 19.94 10.91 9.03
CA SER A 324 18.97 11.63 8.18
C SER A 324 17.67 10.83 8.01
N ALA A 325 17.75 9.50 7.93
CA ALA A 325 16.58 8.62 7.89
C ALA A 325 15.79 8.64 9.21
N MET A 326 16.48 8.61 10.35
CA MET A 326 15.85 8.75 11.68
C MET A 326 15.12 10.08 11.82
N LEU A 327 15.75 11.19 11.41
CA LEU A 327 15.14 12.52 11.45
C LEU A 327 13.92 12.62 10.51
N ALA A 328 13.99 12.05 9.32
CA ALA A 328 12.88 11.99 8.38
C ALA A 328 11.69 11.22 8.96
N ASN A 329 11.93 10.04 9.53
CA ASN A 329 10.89 9.24 10.21
C ASN A 329 10.24 10.05 11.34
N LYS A 330 11.06 10.71 12.18
CA LYS A 330 10.57 11.55 13.26
C LYS A 330 9.66 12.66 12.73
N ARG A 331 10.12 13.45 11.76
CA ARG A 331 9.34 14.56 11.16
C ARG A 331 8.01 14.09 10.59
N LEU A 332 8.00 12.95 9.90
CA LEU A 332 6.78 12.37 9.34
C LEU A 332 5.82 11.89 10.43
N LYS A 333 6.31 11.12 11.39
CA LYS A 333 5.47 10.54 12.44
C LYS A 333 4.87 11.58 13.38
N VAL A 334 5.63 12.60 13.75
CA VAL A 334 5.13 13.69 14.63
C VAL A 334 3.99 14.47 13.95
N ASN A 335 3.95 14.47 12.62
CA ASN A 335 2.89 15.08 11.82
C ASN A 335 1.86 14.07 11.31
N GLY A 336 1.85 12.84 11.83
CA GLY A 336 0.83 11.83 11.62
C GLY A 336 0.91 11.04 10.32
N PHE A 337 1.95 11.25 9.49
CA PHE A 337 2.10 10.47 8.26
C PHE A 337 2.36 8.99 8.56
N LYS A 338 1.78 8.10 7.76
CA LYS A 338 2.23 6.72 7.68
C LYS A 338 3.60 6.68 7.01
N VAL A 339 4.52 5.91 7.60
CA VAL A 339 5.88 5.76 7.08
C VAL A 339 6.11 4.33 6.62
N ASP A 340 6.63 4.18 5.40
CA ASP A 340 6.98 2.91 4.79
C ASP A 340 8.49 2.93 4.46
N ASN A 341 9.30 2.22 5.26
CA ASN A 341 10.74 2.17 5.06
C ASN A 341 11.12 1.05 4.10
N HIS A 342 12.01 1.39 3.15
CA HIS A 342 12.58 0.41 2.22
C HIS A 342 13.94 -0.05 2.71
N TRP A 343 14.15 -1.37 2.71
CA TRP A 343 15.37 -2.05 3.13
C TRP A 343 15.95 -2.81 1.95
N MET A 344 17.26 -2.71 1.76
CA MET A 344 17.98 -3.38 0.68
C MET A 344 19.11 -4.25 1.25
N PRO A 345 18.83 -5.49 1.65
CA PRO A 345 19.89 -6.43 1.99
C PRO A 345 20.73 -6.78 0.76
N ASP A 346 21.93 -7.29 1.01
CA ASP A 346 22.91 -7.63 -0.04
C ASP A 346 23.44 -6.43 -0.81
N LEU A 347 23.55 -5.26 -0.15
CA LEU A 347 24.26 -4.12 -0.74
C LEU A 347 25.75 -4.45 -0.88
N PRO A 348 26.47 -3.92 -1.90
CA PRO A 348 27.91 -4.11 -2.06
C PRO A 348 28.70 -3.87 -0.78
N GLY A 349 29.41 -4.90 -0.34
CA GLY A 349 30.15 -4.91 0.92
C GLY A 349 29.37 -5.43 2.12
N SER A 350 28.06 -5.75 1.97
CA SER A 350 27.33 -6.47 3.01
C SER A 350 27.58 -7.97 2.95
N THR A 351 27.30 -8.65 4.08
CA THR A 351 27.26 -10.11 4.18
C THR A 351 25.92 -10.55 4.72
N PHE A 352 25.61 -11.85 4.60
CA PHE A 352 24.40 -12.43 5.18
C PHE A 352 24.30 -12.16 6.69
N GLU A 353 25.42 -12.27 7.42
CA GLU A 353 25.47 -11.98 8.86
C GLU A 353 25.12 -10.52 9.15
N VAL A 354 25.69 -9.57 8.41
CA VAL A 354 25.43 -8.13 8.59
C VAL A 354 23.97 -7.79 8.35
N ASP A 355 23.36 -8.35 7.30
CA ASP A 355 21.94 -8.10 7.01
C ASP A 355 21.03 -8.82 8.01
N MET A 356 21.43 -9.97 8.56
CA MET A 356 20.71 -10.63 9.65
C MET A 356 20.77 -9.81 10.95
N LEU A 357 21.90 -9.16 11.27
CA LEU A 357 22.00 -8.22 12.39
C LEU A 357 21.06 -7.03 12.22
N MET A 358 21.00 -6.45 11.01
CA MET A 358 20.02 -5.41 10.69
C MET A 358 18.58 -5.93 10.89
N ALA A 359 18.26 -7.12 10.40
CA ALA A 359 16.92 -7.72 10.54
C ALA A 359 16.56 -7.97 12.01
N LYS A 360 17.48 -8.51 12.81
CA LYS A 360 17.29 -8.71 14.25
C LYS A 360 16.99 -7.40 14.97
N TRP A 361 17.78 -6.36 14.70
CA TRP A 361 17.57 -5.03 15.30
C TRP A 361 16.23 -4.42 14.91
N LEU A 362 15.86 -4.50 13.62
CA LEU A 362 14.58 -3.99 13.14
C LEU A 362 13.38 -4.74 13.74
N CYS A 363 13.50 -6.06 13.89
CA CYS A 363 12.49 -6.93 14.49
C CYS A 363 12.50 -6.92 16.02
N ILE A 364 13.38 -6.14 16.66
CA ILE A 364 13.54 -6.03 18.13
C ILE A 364 13.86 -7.39 18.77
N GLN A 365 14.69 -8.17 18.07
CA GLN A 365 15.16 -9.46 18.55
C GLN A 365 16.51 -9.31 19.26
N PRO A 366 16.82 -10.18 20.24
CA PRO A 366 18.12 -10.17 20.89
C PRO A 366 19.28 -10.34 19.91
N ILE A 367 20.36 -9.59 20.13
CA ILE A 367 21.62 -9.70 19.40
C ILE A 367 22.68 -10.18 20.39
N ASP A 368 23.32 -11.30 20.09
CA ASP A 368 24.51 -11.75 20.80
C ASP A 368 25.73 -11.05 20.21
N PHE A 369 26.23 -10.05 20.94
CA PHE A 369 27.35 -9.20 20.49
C PHE A 369 28.70 -9.95 20.54
N GLU A 370 28.83 -11.02 21.32
CA GLU A 370 30.06 -11.81 21.40
C GLU A 370 30.21 -12.72 20.17
N SER A 371 29.09 -13.19 19.63
CA SER A 371 29.09 -14.05 18.43
C SER A 371 29.28 -13.31 17.11
N ILE A 372 29.27 -11.96 17.12
CA ILE A 372 29.48 -11.17 15.89
C ILE A 372 30.91 -11.38 15.37
N SER A 373 31.05 -11.84 14.14
CA SER A 373 32.35 -12.03 13.50
C SER A 373 33.16 -10.73 13.37
N ASP A 374 34.48 -10.81 13.35
CA ASP A 374 35.34 -9.64 13.18
C ASP A 374 35.13 -9.01 11.80
N GLU A 375 34.84 -9.82 10.78
CA GLU A 375 34.46 -9.32 9.44
C GLU A 375 33.22 -8.45 9.53
N ALA A 376 32.16 -8.90 10.19
CA ALA A 376 30.93 -8.13 10.36
C ALA A 376 31.18 -6.84 11.18
N LYS A 377 31.98 -6.90 12.26
CA LYS A 377 32.36 -5.71 13.05
C LYS A 377 33.07 -4.64 12.20
N ILE A 378 33.97 -5.07 11.30
CA ILE A 378 34.68 -4.16 10.38
C ILE A 378 33.69 -3.53 9.40
N ILE A 379 32.80 -4.32 8.82
CA ILE A 379 31.81 -3.83 7.85
C ILE A 379 30.86 -2.79 8.48
N ILE A 380 30.30 -3.09 9.64
CA ILE A 380 29.33 -2.20 10.29
C ILE A 380 29.96 -0.99 10.97
N GLY A 381 31.21 -1.10 11.39
CA GLY A 381 31.97 -0.04 12.04
C GLY A 381 31.38 0.43 13.37
N ASP A 382 32.02 1.43 13.99
CA ASP A 382 31.59 1.96 15.31
C ASP A 382 30.19 2.52 15.30
N GLN A 383 29.79 3.22 14.21
CA GLN A 383 28.45 3.77 14.06
C GLN A 383 27.39 2.65 14.07
N GLY A 384 27.61 1.58 13.29
CA GLY A 384 26.71 0.45 13.24
C GLY A 384 26.64 -0.30 14.58
N MET A 385 27.78 -0.51 15.26
CA MET A 385 27.81 -1.10 16.58
C MET A 385 27.03 -0.27 17.61
N LYS A 386 27.14 1.06 17.55
CA LYS A 386 26.34 1.97 18.41
C LYS A 386 24.84 1.84 18.13
N ILE A 387 24.44 1.72 16.88
CA ILE A 387 23.03 1.52 16.50
C ILE A 387 22.53 0.19 17.03
N LEU A 388 23.24 -0.93 16.80
CA LEU A 388 22.81 -2.24 17.26
C LEU A 388 22.64 -2.33 18.78
N LYS A 389 23.44 -1.59 19.55
CA LYS A 389 23.30 -1.48 21.02
C LYS A 389 22.13 -0.60 21.46
N SER A 390 21.55 0.21 20.57
CA SER A 390 20.40 1.05 20.87
C SER A 390 19.08 0.33 20.59
N LYS A 391 17.99 0.81 21.20
CA LYS A 391 16.63 0.35 20.85
C LYS A 391 16.19 0.97 19.53
N ASN A 392 15.52 0.19 18.68
CA ASN A 392 14.90 0.69 17.46
C ASN A 392 13.63 1.50 17.77
N THR A 393 13.79 2.75 18.13
CA THR A 393 12.68 3.69 18.29
C THR A 393 12.53 4.65 17.11
N HIS A 394 13.64 5.12 16.53
CA HIS A 394 13.65 6.16 15.49
C HIS A 394 13.42 5.66 14.06
N LEU A 395 13.69 4.37 13.78
CA LEU A 395 13.35 3.72 12.51
C LEU A 395 12.15 2.80 12.60
N ARG A 396 11.38 2.88 13.71
CA ARG A 396 10.12 2.16 13.87
C ARG A 396 9.04 2.80 13.00
N SER A 397 8.95 2.32 11.78
CA SER A 397 7.96 2.75 10.79
C SER A 397 6.65 1.97 10.93
N ASN A 398 5.68 2.21 10.05
CA ASN A 398 4.40 1.50 10.04
C ASN A 398 4.39 0.34 9.04
N GLN A 399 5.21 0.46 8.01
CA GLN A 399 5.27 -0.49 6.90
C GLN A 399 6.71 -0.67 6.45
N TRP A 400 6.98 -1.84 5.84
CA TRP A 400 8.27 -2.18 5.25
C TRP A 400 8.14 -2.70 3.84
N LYS A 401 9.17 -2.42 3.03
CA LYS A 401 9.50 -3.15 1.82
C LYS A 401 10.91 -3.70 1.97
N TRP A 402 11.07 -4.99 1.74
CA TRP A 402 12.36 -5.65 1.73
C TRP A 402 12.73 -5.98 0.29
N TYR A 403 13.77 -5.35 -0.22
CA TYR A 403 14.22 -5.48 -1.61
C TYR A 403 15.67 -5.96 -1.65
N PRO A 404 15.91 -7.30 -1.54
CA PRO A 404 17.27 -7.81 -1.75
C PRO A 404 17.86 -7.24 -3.04
N THR A 405 19.13 -6.85 -2.97
CA THR A 405 19.80 -6.15 -4.07
C THR A 405 19.86 -7.04 -5.31
N MET A 406 19.39 -6.51 -6.42
CA MET A 406 19.46 -7.15 -7.75
C MET A 406 20.46 -6.41 -8.61
N VAL A 407 21.26 -7.14 -9.35
CA VAL A 407 22.18 -6.58 -10.33
C VAL A 407 21.44 -6.32 -11.62
N LEU A 408 21.24 -5.04 -11.93
CA LEU A 408 20.40 -4.57 -13.03
C LEU A 408 21.21 -3.81 -14.08
N PRO A 409 20.78 -3.77 -15.35
CA PRO A 409 21.41 -2.95 -16.38
C PRO A 409 21.43 -1.47 -15.98
N PHE A 410 22.32 -0.71 -16.57
CA PHE A 410 22.50 0.73 -16.35
C PHE A 410 22.88 1.12 -14.91
N THR A 411 23.48 0.20 -14.14
CA THR A 411 23.95 0.43 -12.76
C THR A 411 25.47 0.28 -12.65
N GLN A 412 26.07 0.95 -11.66
CA GLN A 412 27.49 0.76 -11.36
C GLN A 412 27.76 -0.63 -10.78
N ILE A 413 26.85 -1.16 -9.96
CA ILE A 413 26.99 -2.50 -9.38
C ILE A 413 27.02 -3.60 -10.46
N LYS A 414 26.37 -3.38 -11.61
CA LYS A 414 26.46 -4.31 -12.74
C LYS A 414 27.87 -4.37 -13.30
N LYS A 415 28.55 -3.23 -13.46
CA LYS A 415 29.94 -3.21 -13.93
C LYS A 415 30.86 -3.97 -12.98
N TRP A 416 30.66 -3.82 -11.67
CA TRP A 416 31.41 -4.54 -10.65
C TRP A 416 31.12 -6.04 -10.66
N HIS A 417 29.89 -6.42 -10.89
CA HIS A 417 29.49 -7.83 -10.99
C HIS A 417 30.01 -8.49 -12.29
N ASP A 418 29.94 -7.79 -13.41
CA ASP A 418 30.49 -8.29 -14.68
C ASP A 418 32.00 -8.50 -14.57
N LYS A 419 32.72 -7.57 -13.90
CA LYS A 419 34.14 -7.72 -13.60
C LYS A 419 34.42 -8.93 -12.70
N ALA A 420 33.59 -9.11 -11.65
CA ALA A 420 33.68 -10.29 -10.79
C ALA A 420 33.54 -11.59 -11.57
N LYS A 421 32.57 -11.68 -12.47
CA LYS A 421 32.38 -12.84 -13.35
C LYS A 421 33.57 -13.08 -14.29
N ALA A 422 34.09 -12.04 -14.91
CA ALA A 422 35.23 -12.14 -15.81
C ALA A 422 36.50 -12.64 -15.09
N LEU A 423 36.66 -12.30 -13.82
CA LEU A 423 37.81 -12.73 -12.99
C LEU A 423 37.55 -14.04 -12.24
N GLY A 424 36.37 -14.65 -12.33
CA GLY A 424 36.01 -15.82 -11.54
C GLY A 424 36.00 -15.54 -10.02
N ALA A 425 35.77 -14.30 -9.61
CA ALA A 425 35.78 -13.92 -8.20
C ALA A 425 34.61 -14.54 -7.43
N THR A 426 34.90 -15.08 -6.25
CA THR A 426 33.92 -15.73 -5.35
C THR A 426 33.55 -14.86 -4.16
N LYS A 427 34.26 -13.74 -3.96
CA LYS A 427 33.99 -12.77 -2.86
C LYS A 427 34.02 -11.35 -3.41
N THR A 428 33.27 -10.48 -2.74
CA THR A 428 33.24 -9.03 -3.01
C THR A 428 34.57 -8.40 -2.57
N ASP A 429 35.16 -7.57 -3.45
CA ASP A 429 36.29 -6.70 -3.16
C ASP A 429 36.03 -5.32 -3.81
N LEU A 430 35.50 -4.41 -3.03
CA LEU A 430 35.12 -3.08 -3.52
C LEU A 430 36.33 -2.21 -3.85
N SER A 431 37.52 -2.48 -3.28
CA SER A 431 38.75 -1.76 -3.60
C SER A 431 39.17 -2.02 -5.06
N GLN A 432 38.86 -3.19 -5.56
CA GLN A 432 39.05 -3.57 -6.96
C GLN A 432 37.81 -3.38 -7.84
N GLY A 433 36.70 -2.87 -7.28
CA GLY A 433 35.44 -2.76 -8.00
C GLY A 433 34.86 -4.13 -8.38
N ILE A 434 34.89 -5.07 -7.44
CA ILE A 434 34.35 -6.43 -7.57
C ILE A 434 33.14 -6.57 -6.63
N TYR A 435 32.00 -7.01 -7.17
CA TYR A 435 30.81 -7.29 -6.38
C TYR A 435 30.24 -8.68 -6.71
N VAL A 436 30.14 -9.51 -5.67
CA VAL A 436 29.55 -10.85 -5.72
C VAL A 436 28.41 -10.89 -4.72
N PRO A 437 27.14 -10.80 -5.19
CA PRO A 437 25.99 -10.81 -4.30
C PRO A 437 25.81 -12.18 -3.63
N TYR A 438 25.65 -12.20 -2.30
CA TYR A 438 25.36 -13.44 -1.57
C TYR A 438 23.93 -13.95 -1.87
N GLY A 439 23.01 -13.07 -2.27
CA GLY A 439 21.64 -13.39 -2.64
C GLY A 439 21.53 -14.25 -3.91
N THR A 440 22.63 -14.50 -4.63
CA THR A 440 22.70 -15.53 -5.65
C THR A 440 22.50 -16.93 -5.03
N ASP A 441 22.92 -17.15 -3.78
CA ASP A 441 22.49 -18.25 -2.93
C ASP A 441 21.08 -17.95 -2.41
N ILE A 442 20.07 -18.46 -3.11
CA ILE A 442 18.66 -18.21 -2.81
C ILE A 442 18.29 -18.66 -1.40
N GLY A 443 18.91 -19.72 -0.87
CA GLY A 443 18.67 -20.22 0.49
C GLY A 443 18.94 -19.15 1.54
N LYS A 444 20.03 -18.41 1.46
CA LYS A 444 20.35 -17.31 2.37
C LYS A 444 19.34 -16.17 2.30
N ALA A 445 18.93 -15.80 1.08
CA ALA A 445 17.93 -14.75 0.91
C ALA A 445 16.55 -15.19 1.47
N GLU A 446 16.14 -16.44 1.24
CA GLU A 446 14.90 -17.01 1.81
C GLU A 446 14.96 -17.10 3.34
N GLU A 447 16.08 -17.50 3.93
CA GLU A 447 16.30 -17.55 5.37
C GLU A 447 16.15 -16.16 6.01
N LEU A 448 16.81 -15.13 5.44
CA LEU A 448 16.69 -13.75 5.92
C LEU A 448 15.22 -13.28 5.88
N ILE A 449 14.55 -13.49 4.76
CA ILE A 449 13.17 -13.04 4.60
C ILE A 449 12.19 -13.85 5.47
N LYS A 450 12.43 -15.14 5.65
CA LYS A 450 11.67 -16.01 6.58
C LYS A 450 11.82 -15.48 8.00
N PHE A 451 13.05 -15.16 8.42
CA PHE A 451 13.29 -14.54 9.73
C PHE A 451 12.48 -13.25 9.88
N VAL A 452 12.55 -12.34 8.91
CA VAL A 452 11.83 -11.06 8.95
C VAL A 452 10.33 -11.25 9.02
N THR A 453 9.73 -12.15 8.25
CA THR A 453 8.28 -12.36 8.22
C THR A 453 7.74 -13.02 9.48
N THR A 454 8.54 -13.85 10.14
CA THR A 454 8.16 -14.60 11.37
C THR A 454 8.45 -13.82 12.66
N HIS A 455 9.40 -12.87 12.65
CA HIS A 455 9.79 -12.09 13.83
C HIS A 455 9.40 -10.61 13.74
N CYS A 456 8.73 -10.20 12.66
CA CYS A 456 8.25 -8.83 12.49
C CYS A 456 7.30 -8.44 13.63
N PRO A 457 7.44 -7.22 14.23
CA PRO A 457 6.44 -6.73 15.18
C PRO A 457 5.02 -6.75 14.61
N TYR A 458 4.03 -7.11 15.43
CA TYR A 458 2.63 -7.28 15.03
C TYR A 458 1.99 -6.03 14.41
N ASP A 459 2.53 -4.85 14.71
CA ASP A 459 2.09 -3.57 14.17
C ASP A 459 2.68 -3.21 12.81
N ILE A 460 3.61 -3.99 12.27
CA ILE A 460 4.28 -3.72 11.00
C ILE A 460 3.59 -4.47 9.85
N ARG A 461 3.44 -3.77 8.71
CA ARG A 461 3.00 -4.39 7.46
C ARG A 461 4.16 -4.54 6.48
N ILE A 462 4.47 -5.74 6.06
CA ILE A 462 5.44 -5.99 4.99
C ILE A 462 4.72 -5.93 3.64
N ASN A 463 4.85 -4.81 2.93
CA ASN A 463 4.15 -4.56 1.68
C ASN A 463 4.71 -5.40 0.53
N ARG A 464 6.03 -5.49 0.44
CA ARG A 464 6.76 -6.24 -0.60
C ARG A 464 8.04 -6.84 -0.03
N ILE A 465 8.41 -7.99 -0.61
CA ILE A 465 9.67 -8.71 -0.29
C ILE A 465 10.65 -8.65 -1.46
N ILE A 466 10.17 -8.51 -2.69
CA ILE A 466 10.99 -8.45 -3.89
C ILE A 466 10.41 -7.43 -4.86
N ARG A 467 11.23 -6.81 -5.68
CA ARG A 467 10.80 -5.88 -6.73
C ARG A 467 10.51 -6.64 -8.03
N ASP A 468 9.49 -6.19 -8.78
CA ASP A 468 8.97 -6.89 -9.96
C ASP A 468 9.77 -6.52 -11.23
N PHE A 469 11.10 -6.70 -11.24
CA PHE A 469 11.89 -6.55 -12.45
C PHE A 469 11.67 -7.75 -13.38
N SER A 470 11.87 -7.55 -14.67
CA SER A 470 11.86 -8.64 -15.63
C SER A 470 13.06 -9.57 -15.40
N LYS A 471 12.83 -10.89 -15.43
CA LYS A 471 13.92 -11.87 -15.28
C LYS A 471 15.10 -11.64 -16.24
N LYS A 472 14.82 -11.18 -17.46
CA LYS A 472 15.86 -10.88 -18.47
C LYS A 472 16.81 -9.75 -18.05
N ASP A 473 16.37 -8.87 -17.15
CA ASP A 473 17.13 -7.70 -16.70
C ASP A 473 17.93 -8.01 -15.42
N ILE A 474 17.64 -9.11 -14.72
CA ILE A 474 18.35 -9.52 -13.51
C ILE A 474 19.56 -10.35 -13.91
N THR A 475 20.76 -9.83 -13.68
CA THR A 475 22.01 -10.49 -14.04
C THR A 475 22.76 -11.09 -12.86
N GLY A 476 22.31 -10.83 -11.63
CA GLY A 476 22.85 -11.37 -10.38
C GLY A 476 22.01 -10.96 -9.18
N GLY A 477 22.26 -11.58 -8.02
CA GLY A 477 21.43 -11.43 -6.83
C GLY A 477 20.15 -12.29 -6.89
N VAL A 478 19.12 -11.92 -6.14
CA VAL A 478 17.89 -12.72 -6.02
C VAL A 478 17.02 -12.58 -7.28
N ASP A 479 16.79 -13.69 -8.00
CA ASP A 479 15.99 -13.72 -9.22
C ASP A 479 14.63 -14.46 -9.07
N ARG A 480 14.25 -14.84 -7.84
CA ARG A 480 13.11 -15.72 -7.56
C ARG A 480 11.82 -14.94 -7.36
N LEU A 481 11.02 -14.82 -8.42
CA LEU A 481 9.66 -14.29 -8.35
C LEU A 481 8.77 -15.22 -7.49
N GLY A 482 7.89 -14.61 -6.66
CA GLY A 482 6.97 -15.38 -5.81
C GLY A 482 7.55 -15.89 -4.49
N MET A 483 8.75 -15.49 -4.11
CA MET A 483 9.45 -15.89 -2.86
C MET A 483 8.54 -15.83 -1.63
N ARG A 484 7.71 -14.78 -1.47
CA ARG A 484 6.80 -14.68 -0.32
C ARG A 484 5.81 -15.86 -0.25
N GLY A 485 5.30 -16.32 -1.38
CA GLY A 485 4.35 -17.44 -1.41
C GLY A 485 5.01 -18.74 -0.94
N ASN A 486 6.27 -18.97 -1.36
CA ASN A 486 7.04 -20.13 -0.95
C ASN A 486 7.33 -20.11 0.54
N ILE A 487 7.84 -18.98 1.07
CA ILE A 487 8.11 -18.81 2.50
C ILE A 487 6.83 -18.98 3.33
N THR A 488 5.70 -18.39 2.90
CA THR A 488 4.42 -18.56 3.59
C THR A 488 3.99 -20.04 3.66
N ASN A 489 4.20 -20.81 2.58
CA ASN A 489 3.87 -22.25 2.57
C ASN A 489 4.81 -23.05 3.48
N GLU A 490 6.10 -22.74 3.47
CA GLU A 490 7.11 -23.36 4.30
C GLU A 490 6.83 -23.11 5.80
N VAL A 491 6.66 -21.84 6.20
CA VAL A 491 6.33 -21.47 7.59
C VAL A 491 5.07 -22.19 8.07
N LYS A 492 4.05 -22.31 7.22
CA LYS A 492 2.82 -23.07 7.56
C LYS A 492 3.06 -24.56 7.70
N SER A 493 3.88 -25.17 6.83
CA SER A 493 4.19 -26.60 6.90
C SER A 493 4.96 -26.95 8.17
N GLU A 494 5.74 -26.01 8.71
CA GLU A 494 6.46 -26.12 9.97
C GLU A 494 5.59 -25.79 11.20
N GLY A 495 4.32 -25.45 11.03
CA GLY A 495 3.42 -25.03 12.11
C GLY A 495 3.71 -23.64 12.67
N GLY A 496 4.53 -22.84 11.96
CA GLY A 496 4.90 -21.48 12.32
C GLY A 496 3.86 -20.42 11.94
N LEU A 497 4.09 -19.18 12.37
CA LEU A 497 3.25 -18.01 12.10
C LEU A 497 4.08 -16.86 11.54
N GLU A 498 3.67 -16.31 10.41
CA GLU A 498 4.13 -15.00 9.97
C GLU A 498 3.37 -13.91 10.75
N THR A 499 4.11 -12.99 11.40
CA THR A 499 3.57 -12.03 12.36
C THR A 499 3.16 -10.70 11.73
N ASP A 500 3.60 -10.39 10.52
CA ASP A 500 3.27 -9.13 9.86
C ASP A 500 1.76 -8.99 9.54
N ILE A 501 1.26 -7.76 9.51
CA ILE A 501 -0.15 -7.45 9.26
C ILE A 501 -0.69 -8.15 8.01
N ARG A 502 0.06 -8.10 6.88
CA ARG A 502 -0.39 -8.65 5.59
C ARG A 502 -0.59 -10.17 5.62
N ALA A 503 0.22 -10.88 6.39
CA ALA A 503 0.06 -12.32 6.55
C ALA A 503 -1.20 -12.68 7.35
N ARG A 504 -1.54 -11.86 8.34
CA ARG A 504 -2.64 -12.05 9.29
C ARG A 504 -3.99 -11.47 8.85
N GLU A 505 -4.06 -10.71 7.75
CA GLU A 505 -5.34 -10.22 7.19
C GLU A 505 -6.36 -11.34 7.04
N VAL A 506 -7.61 -11.08 7.38
CA VAL A 506 -8.70 -12.08 7.42
C VAL A 506 -8.96 -12.83 6.10
N LYS A 507 -8.60 -12.28 4.96
CA LYS A 507 -8.59 -12.91 3.61
C LYS A 507 -9.79 -13.83 3.30
N GLY A 508 -11.00 -13.36 3.56
CA GLY A 508 -12.24 -14.11 3.27
C GLY A 508 -12.64 -15.16 4.31
N LYS A 509 -11.90 -15.30 5.40
CA LYS A 509 -12.34 -16.09 6.55
C LYS A 509 -13.47 -15.36 7.30
N PHE A 510 -14.40 -16.11 7.87
CA PHE A 510 -15.43 -15.53 8.72
C PHE A 510 -14.84 -15.04 10.05
N ILE A 511 -15.42 -13.97 10.60
CA ILE A 511 -15.09 -13.58 11.97
C ILE A 511 -15.70 -14.60 12.92
N ASN A 512 -14.87 -15.23 13.71
CA ASN A 512 -15.31 -15.92 14.90
C ASN A 512 -15.35 -14.93 16.06
N ILE A 513 -16.50 -14.30 16.29
CA ILE A 513 -16.68 -13.30 17.36
C ILE A 513 -16.37 -13.89 18.74
N LYS A 514 -16.66 -15.18 18.97
CA LYS A 514 -16.38 -15.85 20.26
C LYS A 514 -14.89 -16.00 20.55
N ASP A 515 -14.06 -16.05 19.49
CA ASP A 515 -12.60 -16.16 19.58
C ASP A 515 -11.88 -14.81 19.36
N SER A 516 -12.63 -13.72 19.16
CA SER A 516 -12.03 -12.40 18.93
C SER A 516 -11.66 -11.68 20.21
N LYS A 517 -10.50 -11.03 20.24
CA LYS A 517 -10.00 -10.20 21.34
C LYS A 517 -9.48 -8.85 20.86
N ILE A 518 -9.55 -7.85 21.74
CA ILE A 518 -8.85 -6.58 21.53
C ILE A 518 -7.46 -6.71 22.12
N PHE A 519 -6.46 -6.37 21.32
CA PHE A 519 -5.07 -6.22 21.72
C PHE A 519 -4.68 -4.74 21.66
N ILE A 520 -3.91 -4.29 22.62
CA ILE A 520 -3.38 -2.93 22.71
C ILE A 520 -1.89 -3.03 22.95
N ASP A 521 -1.12 -2.94 21.89
CA ASP A 521 0.34 -2.95 21.94
C ASP A 521 0.84 -1.50 22.05
N GLU A 522 1.47 -1.16 23.16
CA GLU A 522 2.09 0.15 23.43
C GLU A 522 3.58 0.08 23.16
N TYR A 523 4.09 1.01 22.36
CA TYR A 523 5.51 1.06 22.02
C TYR A 523 5.99 2.50 21.76
N GLU A 524 7.30 2.70 21.92
CA GLU A 524 7.94 3.97 21.61
C GLU A 524 8.32 4.05 20.12
N ALA A 525 8.05 5.19 19.48
CA ALA A 525 8.44 5.46 18.11
C ALA A 525 8.69 6.96 17.90
N CYS A 526 9.91 7.32 17.48
CA CYS A 526 10.27 8.71 17.11
C CYS A 526 9.85 9.74 18.16
N ASP A 527 10.33 9.56 19.40
CA ASP A 527 10.05 10.41 20.57
C ASP A 527 8.56 10.59 20.89
N GLY A 528 7.79 9.58 20.66
CA GLY A 528 6.39 9.52 21.02
C GLY A 528 5.97 8.10 21.34
N THR A 529 4.80 7.97 21.97
CA THR A 529 4.20 6.68 22.28
C THR A 529 3.14 6.36 21.25
N GLU A 530 3.19 5.19 20.65
CA GLU A 530 2.17 4.68 19.75
C GLU A 530 1.45 3.48 20.35
N TYR A 531 0.16 3.36 20.00
CA TYR A 531 -0.71 2.26 20.37
C TYR A 531 -1.22 1.59 19.12
N PHE A 532 -0.94 0.31 18.96
CA PHE A 532 -1.58 -0.52 17.96
C PHE A 532 -2.79 -1.21 18.61
N ILE A 533 -3.96 -0.66 18.37
CA ILE A 533 -5.23 -1.14 18.92
C ILE A 533 -5.86 -2.02 17.84
N SER A 534 -5.93 -3.34 18.08
CA SER A 534 -6.38 -4.29 17.07
C SER A 534 -7.45 -5.24 17.59
N LEU A 535 -8.37 -5.62 16.71
CA LEU A 535 -9.28 -6.74 16.89
C LEU A 535 -8.73 -7.93 16.13
N GLU A 536 -8.39 -8.99 16.84
CA GLU A 536 -7.72 -10.18 16.31
C GLU A 536 -8.37 -11.47 16.85
N SER A 537 -8.05 -12.61 16.24
CA SER A 537 -8.28 -13.92 16.87
C SER A 537 -7.48 -14.05 18.17
N SER A 538 -7.90 -14.92 19.08
CA SER A 538 -7.21 -15.11 20.38
C SER A 538 -5.75 -15.54 20.22
N LYS A 539 -5.39 -16.23 19.13
CA LYS A 539 -4.03 -16.65 18.78
C LYS A 539 -3.23 -15.60 18.01
N ARG A 540 -3.84 -14.46 17.70
CA ARG A 540 -3.27 -13.38 16.89
C ARG A 540 -2.86 -13.77 15.45
N ASP A 541 -3.41 -14.85 14.91
CA ASP A 541 -3.15 -15.34 13.55
C ASP A 541 -4.10 -14.74 12.50
N ILE A 542 -5.21 -14.11 12.94
CA ILE A 542 -6.16 -13.41 12.09
C ILE A 542 -6.42 -12.00 12.61
N LEU A 543 -6.19 -11.01 11.76
CA LEU A 543 -6.43 -9.59 12.04
C LEU A 543 -7.71 -9.13 11.32
N TYR A 544 -8.70 -8.68 12.09
CA TYR A 544 -9.97 -8.17 11.59
C TYR A 544 -9.98 -6.66 11.35
N GLY A 545 -9.23 -5.91 12.16
CA GLY A 545 -9.06 -4.48 11.99
C GLY A 545 -8.19 -3.87 13.07
N PHE A 546 -7.69 -2.67 12.82
CA PHE A 546 -6.83 -1.96 13.76
C PHE A 546 -6.95 -0.44 13.64
N CYS A 547 -6.53 0.23 14.70
CA CYS A 547 -6.34 1.67 14.78
C CYS A 547 -4.94 1.95 15.34
N ARG A 548 -4.21 2.89 14.71
CA ARG A 548 -2.93 3.40 15.23
C ARG A 548 -3.13 4.75 15.87
N LEU A 549 -2.96 4.78 17.18
CA LEU A 549 -3.02 6.00 17.98
C LEU A 549 -1.59 6.41 18.35
N ARG A 550 -1.29 7.71 18.28
CA ARG A 550 0.00 8.28 18.66
C ARG A 550 -0.16 9.45 19.62
N PHE A 551 0.70 9.48 20.62
CA PHE A 551 0.97 10.59 21.50
C PHE A 551 2.37 11.14 21.21
N ASN A 552 2.46 12.39 20.79
CA ASN A 552 3.75 13.04 20.66
C ASN A 552 4.30 13.38 22.04
N GLY A 553 5.55 13.03 22.29
CA GLY A 553 6.26 13.23 23.54
C GLY A 553 7.57 14.01 23.35
N GLY A 554 8.36 14.09 24.41
CA GLY A 554 9.67 14.70 24.41
C GLY A 554 9.73 16.02 25.21
N GLU A 555 10.94 16.52 25.47
CA GLU A 555 11.20 17.75 26.22
C GLU A 555 10.60 19.01 25.54
N ASN A 556 10.49 18.96 24.21
CA ASN A 556 9.79 19.99 23.42
C ASN A 556 8.80 19.30 22.44
N PRO A 557 7.58 18.99 22.89
CA PRO A 557 6.61 18.25 22.09
C PRO A 557 6.20 18.99 20.80
N ASN A 558 6.47 20.30 20.69
CA ASN A 558 6.14 21.10 19.52
C ASN A 558 7.32 21.26 18.52
N GLN A 559 8.52 20.79 18.86
CA GLN A 559 9.72 21.04 18.07
C GLN A 559 9.61 20.60 16.60
N PHE A 560 8.86 19.53 16.33
CA PHE A 560 8.72 18.94 14.99
C PHE A 560 7.28 18.97 14.46
N VAL A 561 6.36 19.66 15.15
CA VAL A 561 4.97 19.81 14.70
C VAL A 561 4.88 21.08 13.85
N PHE A 562 4.63 20.91 12.56
CA PHE A 562 4.62 22.01 11.59
C PHE A 562 3.21 22.56 11.29
N PHE A 563 2.17 21.90 11.82
CA PHE A 563 0.77 22.29 11.63
C PHE A 563 0.22 22.84 12.95
N GLU A 564 -0.39 24.01 12.92
CA GLU A 564 -0.87 24.68 14.13
C GLU A 564 -1.93 23.84 14.87
N CYS A 565 -2.82 23.18 14.13
CA CYS A 565 -3.85 22.33 14.73
C CYS A 565 -3.31 21.13 15.52
N LEU A 566 -2.04 20.73 15.32
CA LEU A 566 -1.38 19.62 16.02
C LEU A 566 -0.50 20.06 17.19
N LYS A 567 -0.29 21.36 17.38
CA LYS A 567 0.56 21.87 18.46
C LYS A 567 -0.10 21.65 19.82
N GLN A 568 0.75 21.35 20.80
CA GLN A 568 0.36 21.28 22.20
C GLN A 568 0.69 22.59 22.88
N TYR A 569 -0.17 23.05 23.77
CA TYR A 569 0.00 24.27 24.48
C TYR A 569 -0.21 24.02 25.97
N GLU A 570 0.70 24.61 26.79
CA GLU A 570 0.53 24.67 28.24
C GLU A 570 -0.65 25.57 28.61
N PRO A 571 -1.21 25.45 29.83
CA PRO A 571 -2.25 26.34 30.31
C PRO A 571 -1.88 27.82 30.15
N SER A 572 -2.79 28.59 29.58
CA SER A 572 -2.62 30.00 29.30
C SER A 572 -3.97 30.72 29.37
N LYS A 573 -3.99 32.08 29.26
CA LYS A 573 -5.26 32.83 29.17
C LYS A 573 -6.13 32.36 27.99
N THR A 574 -5.51 32.03 26.86
CA THR A 574 -6.21 31.56 25.66
C THR A 574 -6.63 30.11 25.78
N TYR A 575 -5.84 29.29 26.43
CA TYR A 575 -6.08 27.86 26.64
C TYR A 575 -5.97 27.54 28.14
N PRO A 576 -7.00 27.81 28.96
CA PRO A 576 -6.92 27.63 30.41
C PRO A 576 -6.58 26.24 30.90
N GLN A 577 -6.93 25.20 30.08
CA GLN A 577 -6.65 23.79 30.37
C GLN A 577 -5.45 23.24 29.57
N GLY A 578 -4.71 24.15 28.87
CA GLY A 578 -3.77 23.70 27.85
C GLY A 578 -4.42 23.01 26.67
N VAL A 579 -3.61 22.65 25.67
CA VAL A 579 -4.05 21.85 24.52
C VAL A 579 -3.11 20.65 24.37
N ARG A 580 -3.66 19.45 24.44
CA ARG A 580 -2.95 18.21 24.18
C ARG A 580 -3.64 17.44 23.09
N VAL A 581 -2.94 17.21 21.97
CA VAL A 581 -3.48 16.59 20.77
C VAL A 581 -2.96 15.16 20.63
N ALA A 582 -3.87 14.21 20.64
CA ALA A 582 -3.62 12.82 20.26
C ALA A 582 -3.85 12.65 18.74
N MET A 583 -3.22 11.68 18.10
CA MET A 583 -3.26 11.53 16.65
C MET A 583 -3.64 10.11 16.23
N ILE A 584 -4.59 10.00 15.32
CA ILE A 584 -4.88 8.75 14.59
C ILE A 584 -4.11 8.78 13.27
N ILE A 585 -3.16 7.86 13.14
CA ILE A 585 -2.33 7.70 11.95
C ILE A 585 -3.01 6.81 10.92
N GLU A 586 -3.71 5.78 11.37
CA GLU A 586 -4.35 4.79 10.51
C GLU A 586 -5.53 4.13 11.20
N LEU A 587 -6.62 3.96 10.46
CA LEU A 587 -7.74 3.10 10.81
C LEU A 587 -8.01 2.17 9.64
N HIS A 588 -7.99 0.88 9.86
CA HIS A 588 -8.22 -0.12 8.82
C HIS A 588 -9.07 -1.27 9.34
N VAL A 589 -10.10 -1.65 8.57
CA VAL A 589 -10.94 -2.83 8.86
C VAL A 589 -10.92 -3.73 7.64
N TYR A 590 -10.57 -4.99 7.86
CA TYR A 590 -10.52 -6.03 6.84
C TYR A 590 -11.84 -6.78 6.77
N GLY A 591 -12.16 -7.34 5.62
CA GLY A 591 -13.34 -8.19 5.42
C GLY A 591 -14.08 -7.91 4.13
N THR A 592 -14.99 -8.81 3.76
CA THR A 592 -15.77 -8.71 2.53
C THR A 592 -16.74 -7.55 2.62
N LEU A 593 -16.73 -6.66 1.63
CA LEU A 593 -17.68 -5.55 1.48
C LEU A 593 -19.13 -6.08 1.39
N ILE A 594 -20.05 -5.48 2.16
CA ILE A 594 -21.47 -5.59 1.91
C ILE A 594 -21.94 -4.31 1.22
N ALA A 595 -22.72 -4.45 0.15
CA ALA A 595 -23.37 -3.31 -0.48
C ALA A 595 -24.28 -2.57 0.51
N LYS A 596 -24.34 -1.24 0.44
CA LYS A 596 -25.35 -0.45 1.15
C LYS A 596 -26.74 -0.95 0.77
N GLY A 597 -27.52 -1.43 1.73
CA GLY A 597 -28.94 -1.76 1.55
C GLY A 597 -29.33 -3.23 1.69
N ILE A 598 -28.39 -4.17 1.93
CA ILE A 598 -28.74 -5.55 2.25
C ILE A 598 -28.54 -5.76 3.75
N ASP A 599 -29.64 -5.65 4.50
CA ASP A 599 -29.72 -6.02 5.91
C ASP A 599 -29.69 -7.55 6.05
N ASN A 600 -29.02 -8.02 7.14
CA ASN A 600 -29.12 -9.36 7.75
C ASN A 600 -27.99 -10.37 7.55
N ASP A 601 -26.80 -10.02 7.04
CA ASP A 601 -25.67 -10.95 7.16
C ASP A 601 -24.66 -10.49 8.23
N THR A 602 -24.88 -10.94 9.48
CA THR A 602 -24.04 -10.64 10.65
C THR A 602 -22.65 -11.26 10.60
N SER A 603 -22.32 -12.01 9.53
CA SER A 603 -21.01 -12.70 9.37
C SER A 603 -19.93 -11.82 8.74
N LYS A 604 -20.27 -10.61 8.23
CA LYS A 604 -19.34 -9.78 7.45
C LYS A 604 -18.75 -8.62 8.26
N THR A 605 -17.43 -8.54 8.30
CA THR A 605 -16.60 -7.72 9.18
C THR A 605 -16.85 -6.21 9.09
N GLN A 606 -17.09 -5.66 7.88
CA GLN A 606 -17.11 -4.20 7.68
C GLN A 606 -18.38 -3.51 8.22
N HIS A 607 -19.49 -4.23 8.38
CA HIS A 607 -20.75 -3.69 8.89
C HIS A 607 -20.95 -3.87 10.40
N LEU A 608 -20.09 -4.61 11.07
CA LEU A 608 -20.15 -4.82 12.51
C LEU A 608 -19.77 -3.58 13.34
N GLY A 609 -19.48 -2.43 12.70
CA GLY A 609 -19.10 -1.21 13.39
C GLY A 609 -17.71 -1.22 14.02
N ILE A 610 -16.85 -2.19 13.65
CA ILE A 610 -15.49 -2.36 14.18
C ILE A 610 -14.66 -1.07 14.09
N GLY A 611 -14.73 -0.36 12.96
CA GLY A 611 -13.98 0.90 12.80
C GLY A 611 -14.41 1.97 13.81
N LYS A 612 -15.72 2.10 14.08
CA LYS A 612 -16.24 3.02 15.12
C LYS A 612 -15.78 2.59 16.50
N PHE A 613 -15.83 1.29 16.78
CA PHE A 613 -15.42 0.74 18.06
C PHE A 613 -13.93 0.98 18.35
N LEU A 614 -13.06 0.73 17.38
CA LEU A 614 -11.63 1.02 17.50
C LEU A 614 -11.34 2.51 17.71
N MET A 615 -12.07 3.39 17.02
CA MET A 615 -11.98 4.85 17.23
C MET A 615 -12.40 5.24 18.65
N TYR A 616 -13.48 4.67 19.17
CA TYR A 616 -13.92 4.97 20.54
C TYR A 616 -12.93 4.51 21.60
N ILE A 617 -12.28 3.35 21.39
CA ILE A 617 -11.19 2.92 22.28
C ILE A 617 -10.03 3.91 22.23
N ALA A 618 -9.62 4.36 21.04
CA ALA A 618 -8.55 5.33 20.90
C ALA A 618 -8.90 6.69 21.56
N GLU A 619 -10.13 7.19 21.39
CA GLU A 619 -10.64 8.40 22.02
C GLU A 619 -10.65 8.26 23.56
N TYR A 620 -11.11 7.11 24.07
CA TYR A 620 -11.14 6.81 25.50
C TYR A 620 -9.73 6.75 26.12
N ILE A 621 -8.79 6.05 25.48
CA ILE A 621 -7.40 5.99 25.93
C ILE A 621 -6.80 7.41 25.96
N SER A 622 -7.02 8.20 24.93
CA SER A 622 -6.50 9.56 24.81
C SER A 622 -7.03 10.48 25.91
N PHE A 623 -8.33 10.43 26.15
CA PHE A 623 -8.96 11.24 27.19
C PHE A 623 -8.43 10.88 28.58
N ASN A 624 -8.34 9.60 28.91
CA ASN A 624 -7.81 9.14 30.20
C ASN A 624 -6.32 9.46 30.42
N LYS A 625 -5.57 9.63 29.32
CA LYS A 625 -4.17 10.11 29.35
C LYS A 625 -4.07 11.65 29.36
N GLY A 626 -5.20 12.35 29.49
CA GLY A 626 -5.26 13.83 29.59
C GLY A 626 -5.15 14.57 28.27
N TYR A 627 -5.40 13.90 27.14
CA TYR A 627 -5.51 14.55 25.83
C TYR A 627 -6.93 15.07 25.64
N ASN A 628 -7.06 16.34 25.23
CA ASN A 628 -8.35 17.02 25.07
C ASN A 628 -8.72 17.27 23.60
N ARG A 629 -7.84 16.91 22.66
CA ARG A 629 -8.10 16.90 21.22
C ARG A 629 -7.60 15.62 20.57
N MET A 630 -8.30 15.21 19.51
CA MET A 630 -7.89 14.11 18.62
C MET A 630 -7.79 14.64 17.21
N ALA A 631 -6.66 14.41 16.54
CA ALA A 631 -6.44 14.69 15.14
C ALA A 631 -6.37 13.39 14.32
N VAL A 632 -6.87 13.41 13.09
CA VAL A 632 -6.76 12.30 12.14
C VAL A 632 -6.16 12.80 10.84
N ILE A 633 -5.07 12.15 10.36
CA ILE A 633 -4.53 12.38 9.02
C ILE A 633 -5.40 11.66 7.98
N ALA A 634 -6.60 12.16 7.76
CA ALA A 634 -7.57 11.54 6.87
C ALA A 634 -7.17 11.67 5.39
N GLY A 635 -7.31 10.59 4.63
CA GLY A 635 -7.36 10.68 3.17
C GLY A 635 -8.61 11.41 2.72
N ILE A 636 -8.56 12.06 1.57
CA ILE A 636 -9.62 12.97 1.10
C ILE A 636 -10.98 12.25 1.06
N GLY A 637 -11.07 11.11 0.40
CA GLY A 637 -12.29 10.31 0.28
C GLY A 637 -12.81 9.71 1.60
N THR A 638 -12.07 9.84 2.72
CA THR A 638 -12.50 9.35 4.05
C THR A 638 -13.00 10.45 4.98
N ARG A 639 -12.85 11.73 4.63
CA ARG A 639 -13.20 12.86 5.53
C ARG A 639 -14.66 12.82 5.98
N ASN A 640 -15.59 12.45 5.10
CA ASN A 640 -17.01 12.32 5.43
C ASN A 640 -17.30 11.19 6.43
N TYR A 641 -16.50 10.13 6.46
CA TYR A 641 -16.60 9.12 7.50
C TYR A 641 -16.27 9.71 8.88
N TYR A 642 -15.21 10.50 8.99
CA TYR A 642 -14.84 11.15 10.26
C TYR A 642 -15.83 12.24 10.68
N ARG A 643 -16.41 13.00 9.72
CA ARG A 643 -17.52 13.94 10.04
C ARG A 643 -18.70 13.25 10.74
N LYS A 644 -19.07 12.04 10.30
CA LYS A 644 -20.11 11.22 10.95
C LYS A 644 -19.72 10.76 12.37
N LEU A 645 -18.44 10.80 12.73
CA LEU A 645 -17.93 10.54 14.08
C LEU A 645 -17.76 11.82 14.92
N GLY A 646 -18.18 12.98 14.41
CA GLY A 646 -18.11 14.28 15.11
C GLY A 646 -16.79 15.03 14.93
N TYR A 647 -15.99 14.66 13.92
CA TYR A 647 -14.78 15.38 13.55
C TYR A 647 -15.09 16.50 12.54
N TYR A 648 -14.34 17.60 12.61
CA TYR A 648 -14.38 18.70 11.65
C TYR A 648 -13.01 18.90 11.01
N LEU A 649 -12.97 19.51 9.83
CA LEU A 649 -11.73 19.79 9.14
C LEU A 649 -11.11 21.09 9.65
N GLU A 650 -9.84 21.01 10.08
CA GLU A 650 -9.02 22.18 10.42
C GLU A 650 -7.67 22.03 9.72
N GLU A 651 -7.24 23.05 8.96
CA GLU A 651 -6.13 22.96 8.02
C GLU A 651 -6.31 21.76 7.07
N THR A 652 -5.58 20.69 7.29
CA THR A 652 -5.62 19.45 6.47
C THR A 652 -5.94 18.19 7.28
N TYR A 653 -6.28 18.34 8.56
CA TYR A 653 -6.57 17.24 9.49
C TYR A 653 -8.03 17.28 9.92
N MET A 654 -8.57 16.09 10.24
CA MET A 654 -9.88 16.00 10.89
C MET A 654 -9.66 16.05 12.40
N LEU A 655 -10.28 17.03 13.09
CA LEU A 655 -10.14 17.25 14.53
C LEU A 655 -11.45 16.99 15.27
N LYS A 656 -11.32 16.55 16.52
CA LYS A 656 -12.43 16.41 17.48
C LYS A 656 -11.97 16.80 18.87
N SER A 657 -12.77 17.59 19.59
CA SER A 657 -12.56 17.86 21.01
C SER A 657 -12.98 16.63 21.83
N LEU A 658 -12.11 16.20 22.75
CA LEU A 658 -12.36 15.09 23.65
C LEU A 658 -12.90 15.62 25.00
N THR A 659 -14.18 15.43 25.26
CA THR A 659 -14.85 15.85 26.50
C THR A 659 -15.75 14.72 27.00
N TYR A 660 -16.10 14.70 28.28
CA TYR A 660 -17.04 13.71 28.84
C TYR A 660 -18.36 13.59 28.04
N LYS A 661 -18.82 14.70 27.43
CA LYS A 661 -20.04 14.71 26.62
C LYS A 661 -19.85 14.10 25.22
N ASN A 662 -18.63 14.17 24.68
CA ASN A 662 -18.32 13.77 23.30
C ASN A 662 -17.65 12.42 23.18
N ILE A 663 -17.16 11.86 24.31
CA ILE A 663 -16.59 10.52 24.35
C ILE A 663 -17.72 9.55 24.67
N SER A 664 -18.07 8.74 23.71
CA SER A 664 -18.96 7.61 23.97
C SER A 664 -18.20 6.59 24.80
N CYS A 665 -18.68 6.32 26.03
CA CYS A 665 -18.15 5.18 26.76
C CYS A 665 -18.31 3.93 25.88
N PRO A 666 -17.27 3.14 25.68
CA PRO A 666 -17.38 1.89 24.92
C PRO A 666 -18.53 0.99 25.38
N LEU A 667 -18.90 1.04 26.68
CA LEU A 667 -20.07 0.35 27.25
C LEU A 667 -21.40 0.84 26.68
N LEU A 668 -21.60 2.17 26.51
CA LEU A 668 -22.83 2.74 25.99
C LEU A 668 -23.05 2.46 24.51
N TRP A 669 -21.94 2.31 23.76
CA TRP A 669 -22.02 1.90 22.35
C TRP A 669 -22.53 0.48 22.21
N ILE A 670 -22.13 -0.38 23.14
CA ILE A 670 -22.61 -1.74 23.25
C ILE A 670 -24.14 -1.79 23.38
N GLU A 671 -24.77 -0.92 24.14
CA GLU A 671 -26.22 -0.89 24.37
C GLU A 671 -27.03 -0.30 23.19
N LYS A 672 -26.45 0.55 22.33
CA LYS A 672 -27.15 1.32 21.30
C LYS A 672 -26.96 0.83 19.86
N SER A 673 -26.17 -0.21 19.62
CA SER A 673 -25.93 -0.70 18.25
C SER A 673 -27.12 -1.54 17.74
N PRO A 674 -27.60 -1.29 16.48
CA PRO A 674 -28.69 -2.10 15.88
C PRO A 674 -28.34 -3.59 15.75
N CYS A 675 -27.06 -3.96 15.75
CA CYS A 675 -26.61 -5.36 15.77
C CYS A 675 -26.87 -6.07 17.11
N TYR A 676 -27.50 -5.38 18.06
CA TYR A 676 -27.62 -5.74 19.47
C TYR A 676 -28.74 -6.70 19.81
N SER A 677 -29.56 -7.11 18.86
CA SER A 677 -30.59 -8.13 19.09
C SER A 677 -30.04 -9.52 19.37
N SER A 678 -28.72 -9.75 19.13
CA SER A 678 -28.08 -11.00 19.50
C SER A 678 -27.29 -10.88 20.81
N ASN A 679 -27.68 -11.64 21.82
CA ASN A 679 -26.99 -11.76 23.13
C ASN A 679 -25.49 -12.12 23.03
N LYS A 680 -25.01 -12.52 21.85
CA LYS A 680 -23.62 -12.91 21.56
C LYS A 680 -22.64 -11.74 21.54
N PHE A 681 -23.05 -10.56 21.05
CA PHE A 681 -22.18 -9.39 20.99
C PHE A 681 -21.98 -8.72 22.36
N LYS A 682 -22.99 -8.78 23.23
CA LYS A 682 -22.92 -8.27 24.60
C LYS A 682 -21.77 -8.90 25.38
N TYR A 683 -21.54 -10.19 25.18
CA TYR A 683 -20.54 -10.94 25.92
C TYR A 683 -19.10 -10.58 25.50
N VAL A 684 -18.84 -10.43 24.21
CA VAL A 684 -17.49 -10.10 23.69
C VAL A 684 -17.09 -8.68 24.08
N ALA A 685 -18.01 -7.75 23.95
CA ALA A 685 -17.76 -6.37 24.31
C ALA A 685 -17.58 -6.18 25.82
N ALA A 686 -18.35 -6.87 26.66
CA ALA A 686 -18.17 -6.85 28.11
C ALA A 686 -16.81 -7.46 28.52
N VAL A 687 -16.37 -8.55 27.90
CA VAL A 687 -15.07 -9.17 28.15
C VAL A 687 -13.92 -8.25 27.66
N CYS A 688 -14.06 -7.62 26.49
CA CYS A 688 -13.05 -6.68 25.99
C CYS A 688 -12.90 -5.44 26.88
N ILE A 689 -13.99 -4.92 27.44
CA ILE A 689 -13.97 -3.74 28.32
C ILE A 689 -13.43 -4.07 29.70
N LEU A 690 -13.76 -5.24 30.26
CA LEU A 690 -13.14 -5.72 31.48
C LEU A 690 -11.62 -5.88 31.32
N THR A 691 -11.18 -6.35 30.16
CA THR A 691 -9.74 -6.49 29.86
C THR A 691 -9.04 -5.13 29.71
N VAL A 692 -9.66 -4.17 29.04
CA VAL A 692 -9.14 -2.79 28.91
C VAL A 692 -9.17 -2.07 30.27
N GLY A 693 -10.25 -2.23 31.04
CA GLY A 693 -10.35 -1.69 32.40
C GLY A 693 -9.32 -2.28 33.34
N LEU A 694 -9.09 -3.59 33.30
CA LEU A 694 -8.11 -4.28 34.14
C LEU A 694 -6.65 -3.93 33.77
N VAL A 695 -6.33 -3.74 32.49
CA VAL A 695 -5.00 -3.30 32.05
C VAL A 695 -4.71 -1.86 32.47
N ILE A 696 -5.70 -0.98 32.45
CA ILE A 696 -5.56 0.42 32.91
C ILE A 696 -5.50 0.50 34.43
N ILE A 697 -6.32 -0.27 35.14
CA ILE A 697 -6.35 -0.31 36.60
C ILE A 697 -5.11 -1.05 37.15
N GLY A 698 -4.72 -2.19 36.55
CA GLY A 698 -3.56 -2.95 36.96
C GLY A 698 -2.23 -2.18 36.89
N LYS A 699 -2.05 -1.32 35.87
CA LYS A 699 -0.90 -0.42 35.78
C LYS A 699 -0.94 0.74 36.81
N LYS A 700 -2.10 1.07 37.37
CA LYS A 700 -2.23 2.16 38.38
C LYS A 700 -1.92 1.68 39.80
N TYR A 701 -1.89 0.37 40.06
CA TYR A 701 -1.60 -0.24 41.37
C TYR A 701 -0.28 -1.03 41.40
N LEU A 702 0.50 -1.02 40.30
CA LEU A 702 1.83 -1.68 40.23
C LEU A 702 2.99 -0.67 39.99
N VAL A 703 2.78 0.62 40.33
CA VAL A 703 3.86 1.62 40.44
C VAL A 703 3.90 2.11 41.87
#